data_eefbdbba5471b38636c7692b97fcf5e1
#
_entry.id   eefbdbba5471b38636c7692b97fcf5e1
#
_cell.length_a   1.000
_cell.length_b   1.000
_cell.length_c   1.000
_cell.angle_alpha   90.00
_cell.angle_beta   90.00
_cell.angle_gamma   90.00
#
_symmetry.space_group_name_H-M   'P 1'
#
loop_
_entity.id
_entity.type
_entity.pdbx_description
1 polymer ?
#
loop_
_entity_poly.entity_id
_entity_poly.type
_entity_poly.pdbx_seq_one_letter_code
_entity_poly.pdbx_strand_id
1 'polypeptide(L)'
;MKAFVIENRCAVRVIRVVLALLASGSAVAAQAPRADTLHLAGLTRPVEVLRDRWGISHIYATNEHDLFFAQGYTAARDRAFQFEMWRRQATGTMSEVMGRRELARDQGARLFKYRGSLAAELARYHPHGAAIVGAFVAGINAYVDEAAHNPALIPAELRMLGIAPGRWTPDVVISRHQGLLGNIDEELKYGRFVAHHGAELLQKVEWFHPGPAPRLDLDPVIDRAGLDDPILALYDAFRAPMRFQASDITAAYRGDSTVSRRLASIDSAADETLRWTQRRDIGSNNWVVSGKRTLSGRALMANDPHRAVAAPSLRYFVHLNAPGWNVIGGGEPVIPGVSIGHNDHGAWGLTVFETDGEDLYVYRTNPANHSQYQYRGAWESMRALRESILVKGESPATVTLKYTRHGPVVYEDTVRHLAYAVRAAWLEPGGAPYMASLRMDQATTWDEFRAACSYSNIPGENMIWADVRGNIGWQAVGIAPIRPNSSGLVPVAGDGRFDWAGYLPILDKPHAYNPPEGFIATANNNLTPDDYPHRNAIGWEWADPYRAARVAEVLGSGRRVSLMDMMRLQTDYTSLPARALVPMFAALHSADSAVEGARLALGDWNFVLDKSSVAAGIYEAWFRAVSTHVRDVMVPAPARPMVPYVSTHRLVEWLTSPGGEFGVNPLARRDSILMTSLASAVADLTARYGADMSLWAWGHYHGVTLQHPMSAVLNAEQNARFEVGPWPRGGDGNTVGATGSGETQRSGASFRMIVEAGDWDASVGTNTPGQSGDVTSPHYRDLFELWKDDRYFPVKFTRSAVEGVTEARNVLVPTPRAP
;
A
#
# COMPACT_ATOMS: atom_id res chain seq x y z
N MET A 1 -13.92 -51.26 59.49
CA MET A 1 -14.43 -51.69 58.18
C MET A 1 -15.69 -50.92 57.73
N LYS A 2 -16.00 -49.71 58.32
CA LYS A 2 -17.14 -48.87 57.89
C LYS A 2 -16.74 -47.48 57.33
N ALA A 3 -15.46 -47.14 57.32
CA ALA A 3 -14.98 -45.82 56.79
C ALA A 3 -14.56 -45.88 55.32
N PHE A 4 -14.35 -47.07 54.73
CA PHE A 4 -13.84 -47.22 53.36
C PHE A 4 -14.94 -47.31 52.26
N VAL A 5 -16.23 -47.33 52.66
CA VAL A 5 -17.36 -47.45 51.71
C VAL A 5 -18.00 -46.10 51.36
N ILE A 6 -17.69 -45.00 52.10
CA ILE A 6 -18.30 -43.71 51.88
C ILE A 6 -17.54 -42.86 50.88
N GLU A 7 -16.21 -42.99 50.81
CA GLU A 7 -15.39 -42.22 49.83
C GLU A 7 -15.61 -42.65 48.38
N ASN A 8 -15.86 -43.97 48.10
CA ASN A 8 -16.08 -44.43 46.73
C ASN A 8 -17.45 -44.04 46.12
N ARG A 9 -18.43 -43.63 46.93
CA ARG A 9 -19.74 -43.16 46.41
C ARG A 9 -19.73 -41.69 46.03
N CYS A 10 -18.90 -40.86 46.62
CA CYS A 10 -18.72 -39.49 46.24
C CYS A 10 -17.90 -39.34 44.95
N ALA A 11 -16.82 -40.12 44.80
CA ALA A 11 -15.98 -40.08 43.59
C ALA A 11 -16.76 -40.48 42.32
N VAL A 12 -17.61 -41.51 42.40
CA VAL A 12 -18.41 -41.97 41.25
C VAL A 12 -19.55 -40.97 40.92
N ARG A 13 -20.08 -40.23 41.88
CA ARG A 13 -21.07 -39.15 41.59
C ARG A 13 -20.46 -37.90 41.01
N VAL A 14 -19.24 -37.50 41.42
CA VAL A 14 -18.52 -36.35 40.85
C VAL A 14 -18.09 -36.65 39.41
N ILE A 15 -17.60 -37.86 39.11
CA ILE A 15 -17.24 -38.28 37.77
C ILE A 15 -18.47 -38.35 36.84
N ARG A 16 -19.61 -38.74 37.28
CA ARG A 16 -20.85 -38.73 36.47
C ARG A 16 -21.40 -37.33 36.23
N VAL A 17 -21.24 -36.43 37.15
CA VAL A 17 -21.66 -35.01 36.97
C VAL A 17 -20.68 -34.26 36.06
N VAL A 18 -19.36 -34.52 36.13
CA VAL A 18 -18.36 -33.95 35.25
C VAL A 18 -18.47 -34.52 33.82
N LEU A 19 -18.78 -35.81 33.67
CA LEU A 19 -19.04 -36.40 32.33
C LEU A 19 -20.40 -35.96 31.76
N ALA A 20 -21.39 -35.62 32.56
CA ALA A 20 -22.66 -35.03 32.08
C ALA A 20 -22.53 -33.55 31.71
N LEU A 21 -21.63 -32.80 32.35
CA LEU A 21 -21.29 -31.40 32.00
C LEU A 21 -20.37 -31.30 30.77
N LEU A 22 -19.59 -32.33 30.46
CA LEU A 22 -18.78 -32.41 29.21
C LEU A 22 -19.60 -32.91 28.01
N ALA A 23 -20.78 -33.55 28.25
CA ALA A 23 -21.66 -34.00 27.18
C ALA A 23 -22.76 -32.97 26.81
N SER A 24 -22.88 -31.87 27.56
CA SER A 24 -23.71 -30.72 27.19
C SER A 24 -22.96 -29.62 26.49
N GLY A 25 -21.92 -29.97 25.72
CA GLY A 25 -21.43 -29.15 24.59
C GLY A 25 -22.62 -29.02 23.64
N SER A 26 -23.34 -27.90 23.74
CA SER A 26 -24.37 -27.52 22.78
C SER A 26 -23.73 -27.64 21.41
N ALA A 27 -24.11 -28.68 20.65
CA ALA A 27 -23.97 -28.63 19.22
C ALA A 27 -24.73 -27.38 18.80
N VAL A 28 -24.01 -26.29 18.57
CA VAL A 28 -24.56 -25.18 17.82
C VAL A 28 -24.93 -25.82 16.49
N ALA A 29 -26.21 -26.11 16.33
CA ALA A 29 -26.73 -26.60 15.06
C ALA A 29 -26.26 -25.57 14.04
N ALA A 30 -25.42 -26.00 13.10
CA ALA A 30 -24.97 -25.16 12.03
C ALA A 30 -26.24 -24.64 11.35
N GLN A 31 -26.50 -23.35 11.49
CA GLN A 31 -27.68 -22.73 10.90
C GLN A 31 -27.53 -22.91 9.39
N ALA A 32 -28.55 -23.45 8.72
CA ALA A 32 -28.49 -23.63 7.27
C ALA A 32 -28.11 -22.30 6.59
N PRO A 33 -27.19 -22.31 5.60
CA PRO A 33 -26.78 -21.09 4.92
C PRO A 33 -27.98 -20.31 4.42
N ARG A 34 -28.01 -18.99 4.66
CA ARG A 34 -29.04 -18.11 4.11
C ARG A 34 -28.97 -18.19 2.58
N ALA A 35 -30.06 -18.56 1.93
CA ALA A 35 -30.13 -18.70 0.48
C ALA A 35 -30.97 -17.58 -0.13
N ASP A 36 -30.50 -17.00 -1.24
CA ASP A 36 -31.20 -15.98 -2.02
C ASP A 36 -30.96 -16.19 -3.51
N THR A 37 -31.94 -15.79 -4.34
CA THR A 37 -31.85 -15.85 -5.80
C THR A 37 -32.05 -14.46 -6.37
N LEU A 38 -31.06 -13.99 -7.14
CA LEU A 38 -31.05 -12.65 -7.73
C LEU A 38 -31.12 -12.76 -9.25
N HIS A 39 -32.09 -12.06 -9.86
CA HIS A 39 -32.26 -12.00 -11.30
C HIS A 39 -31.47 -10.82 -11.87
N LEU A 40 -30.45 -11.09 -12.67
CA LEU A 40 -29.55 -10.06 -13.21
C LEU A 40 -29.55 -10.10 -14.75
N ALA A 41 -29.76 -8.94 -15.35
CA ALA A 41 -29.58 -8.78 -16.78
C ALA A 41 -28.09 -8.80 -17.14
N GLY A 42 -27.72 -9.52 -18.19
CA GLY A 42 -26.34 -9.64 -18.65
C GLY A 42 -25.69 -10.98 -18.35
N LEU A 43 -26.20 -11.76 -17.40
CA LEU A 43 -25.77 -13.15 -17.20
C LEU A 43 -26.27 -14.04 -18.36
N THR A 44 -25.51 -15.08 -18.70
CA THR A 44 -25.85 -16.08 -19.69
C THR A 44 -26.29 -17.41 -19.06
N ARG A 45 -25.76 -17.74 -17.90
CA ARG A 45 -26.01 -18.94 -17.09
C ARG A 45 -26.09 -18.58 -15.61
N PRO A 46 -26.73 -19.44 -14.78
CA PRO A 46 -26.69 -19.26 -13.34
C PRO A 46 -25.26 -19.32 -12.79
N VAL A 47 -24.98 -18.45 -11.82
CA VAL A 47 -23.72 -18.41 -11.06
C VAL A 47 -24.03 -18.58 -9.58
N GLU A 48 -23.29 -19.46 -8.92
CA GLU A 48 -23.40 -19.66 -7.49
C GLU A 48 -22.31 -18.83 -6.77
N VAL A 49 -22.71 -18.06 -5.77
CA VAL A 49 -21.82 -17.27 -4.91
C VAL A 49 -21.99 -17.76 -3.47
N LEU A 50 -20.99 -18.43 -2.96
CA LEU A 50 -20.93 -18.84 -1.56
C LEU A 50 -20.16 -17.78 -0.78
N ARG A 51 -20.78 -17.19 0.22
CA ARG A 51 -20.09 -16.28 1.14
C ARG A 51 -19.72 -17.05 2.40
N ASP A 52 -18.46 -17.05 2.74
CA ASP A 52 -17.96 -17.69 3.95
C ASP A 52 -18.12 -16.77 5.18
N ARG A 53 -17.87 -17.32 6.36
CA ARG A 53 -17.98 -16.61 7.65
C ARG A 53 -17.01 -15.44 7.85
N TRP A 54 -16.04 -15.24 6.94
CA TRP A 54 -15.13 -14.11 6.92
C TRP A 54 -15.50 -13.09 5.83
N GLY A 55 -16.62 -13.31 5.18
CA GLY A 55 -17.17 -12.44 4.15
C GLY A 55 -16.56 -12.63 2.78
N ILE A 56 -15.70 -13.64 2.57
CA ILE A 56 -15.09 -13.93 1.27
C ILE A 56 -16.15 -14.53 0.35
N SER A 57 -16.23 -13.99 -0.88
CA SER A 57 -17.11 -14.51 -1.91
C SER A 57 -16.39 -15.54 -2.78
N HIS A 58 -16.88 -16.78 -2.76
CA HIS A 58 -16.45 -17.88 -3.63
C HIS A 58 -17.44 -17.99 -4.78
N ILE A 59 -17.01 -17.64 -5.98
CA ILE A 59 -17.84 -17.52 -7.19
C ILE A 59 -17.63 -18.74 -8.07
N TYR A 60 -18.68 -19.50 -8.31
CA TYR A 60 -18.68 -20.69 -9.17
C TYR A 60 -19.54 -20.44 -10.40
N ALA A 61 -18.90 -20.32 -11.56
CA ALA A 61 -19.54 -20.10 -12.83
C ALA A 61 -19.26 -21.24 -13.83
N THR A 62 -20.03 -21.34 -14.90
CA THR A 62 -19.85 -22.34 -15.94
C THR A 62 -19.11 -21.81 -17.18
N ASN A 63 -18.79 -20.51 -17.19
CA ASN A 63 -18.02 -19.86 -18.25
C ASN A 63 -17.32 -18.60 -17.73
N GLU A 64 -16.33 -18.12 -18.48
CA GLU A 64 -15.52 -16.94 -18.16
C GLU A 64 -16.33 -15.64 -18.07
N HIS A 65 -17.26 -15.41 -18.99
CA HIS A 65 -18.08 -14.21 -18.97
C HIS A 65 -18.87 -14.07 -17.68
N ASP A 66 -19.59 -15.12 -17.28
CA ASP A 66 -20.44 -15.08 -16.09
C ASP A 66 -19.61 -15.05 -14.80
N LEU A 67 -18.38 -15.61 -14.81
CA LEU A 67 -17.43 -15.51 -13.71
C LEU A 67 -17.06 -14.05 -13.41
N PHE A 68 -16.57 -13.33 -14.43
CA PHE A 68 -16.14 -11.94 -14.24
C PHE A 68 -17.31 -10.98 -14.09
N PHE A 69 -18.47 -11.28 -14.71
CA PHE A 69 -19.70 -10.55 -14.41
C PHE A 69 -20.06 -10.65 -12.91
N ALA A 70 -20.05 -11.85 -12.36
CA ALA A 70 -20.38 -12.06 -10.94
C ALA A 70 -19.32 -11.45 -10.02
N GLN A 71 -18.02 -11.46 -10.38
CA GLN A 71 -16.98 -10.75 -9.63
C GLN A 71 -17.29 -9.26 -9.58
N GLY A 72 -17.56 -8.62 -10.72
CA GLY A 72 -17.86 -7.19 -10.81
C GLY A 72 -19.11 -6.80 -10.02
N TYR A 73 -20.19 -7.58 -10.14
CA TYR A 73 -21.43 -7.36 -9.40
C TYR A 73 -21.24 -7.47 -7.88
N THR A 74 -20.59 -8.55 -7.42
CA THR A 74 -20.41 -8.83 -6.00
C THR A 74 -19.49 -7.79 -5.35
N ALA A 75 -18.38 -7.45 -6.01
CA ALA A 75 -17.46 -6.44 -5.51
C ALA A 75 -18.08 -5.04 -5.46
N ALA A 76 -18.85 -4.65 -6.49
CA ALA A 76 -19.55 -3.37 -6.51
C ALA A 76 -20.61 -3.28 -5.42
N ARG A 77 -21.34 -4.37 -5.14
CA ARG A 77 -22.32 -4.44 -4.07
C ARG A 77 -21.69 -4.33 -2.68
N ASP A 78 -20.55 -5.00 -2.47
CA ASP A 78 -19.83 -4.96 -1.19
C ASP A 78 -19.10 -3.63 -0.96
N ARG A 79 -18.71 -2.90 -2.02
CA ARG A 79 -17.78 -1.76 -1.94
C ARG A 79 -18.28 -0.51 -2.70
N ALA A 80 -19.61 -0.33 -2.81
CA ALA A 80 -20.24 0.67 -3.67
C ALA A 80 -19.72 2.10 -3.49
N PHE A 81 -19.44 2.55 -2.26
CA PHE A 81 -18.84 3.87 -2.03
C PHE A 81 -17.45 3.98 -2.66
N GLN A 82 -16.57 2.97 -2.45
CA GLN A 82 -15.24 2.97 -3.06
C GLN A 82 -15.32 2.96 -4.58
N PHE A 83 -16.25 2.18 -5.17
CA PHE A 83 -16.46 2.13 -6.62
C PHE A 83 -16.87 3.48 -7.20
N GLU A 84 -17.80 4.19 -6.55
CA GLU A 84 -18.21 5.51 -7.03
C GLU A 84 -17.09 6.55 -6.89
N MET A 85 -16.36 6.55 -5.78
CA MET A 85 -15.23 7.46 -5.59
C MET A 85 -14.11 7.17 -6.60
N TRP A 86 -13.81 5.89 -6.84
CA TRP A 86 -12.84 5.48 -7.86
C TRP A 86 -13.24 5.96 -9.25
N ARG A 87 -14.49 5.71 -9.64
CA ARG A 87 -15.01 6.14 -10.93
C ARG A 87 -14.86 7.65 -11.13
N ARG A 88 -15.21 8.44 -10.12
CA ARG A 88 -15.10 9.90 -10.18
C ARG A 88 -13.68 10.40 -10.27
N GLN A 89 -12.77 9.81 -9.53
CA GLN A 89 -11.34 10.14 -9.63
C GLN A 89 -10.79 9.76 -11.02
N ALA A 90 -11.10 8.56 -11.49
CA ALA A 90 -10.68 8.08 -12.80
C ALA A 90 -11.18 8.94 -13.97
N THR A 91 -12.38 9.51 -13.85
CA THR A 91 -13.02 10.32 -14.90
C THR A 91 -12.80 11.81 -14.74
N GLY A 92 -12.22 12.28 -13.61
CA GLY A 92 -12.09 13.69 -13.30
C GLY A 92 -13.45 14.37 -13.17
N THR A 93 -14.30 13.90 -12.24
CA THR A 93 -15.67 14.36 -11.98
C THR A 93 -15.97 14.55 -10.49
N MET A 94 -14.94 14.74 -9.67
CA MET A 94 -15.10 15.01 -8.24
C MET A 94 -15.74 16.38 -7.98
N SER A 95 -15.46 17.38 -8.84
CA SER A 95 -16.05 18.72 -8.75
C SER A 95 -17.58 18.74 -8.85
N GLU A 96 -18.19 17.75 -9.50
CA GLU A 96 -19.65 17.59 -9.57
C GLU A 96 -20.27 17.35 -8.18
N VAL A 97 -19.49 16.78 -7.24
CA VAL A 97 -19.96 16.45 -5.90
C VAL A 97 -19.43 17.43 -4.86
N MET A 98 -18.15 17.80 -4.95
CA MET A 98 -17.43 18.52 -3.92
C MET A 98 -17.13 19.99 -4.29
N GLY A 99 -17.56 20.44 -5.48
CA GLY A 99 -17.45 21.83 -5.93
C GLY A 99 -16.05 22.22 -6.42
N ARG A 100 -15.84 23.52 -6.58
CA ARG A 100 -14.67 24.13 -7.24
C ARG A 100 -13.32 23.74 -6.63
N ARG A 101 -13.26 23.40 -5.36
CA ARG A 101 -12.00 22.99 -4.71
C ARG A 101 -11.37 21.74 -5.32
N GLU A 102 -12.19 20.88 -5.96
CA GLU A 102 -11.72 19.67 -6.64
C GLU A 102 -11.43 19.91 -8.14
N LEU A 103 -11.55 21.13 -8.63
CA LEU A 103 -11.33 21.44 -10.05
C LEU A 103 -9.89 21.10 -10.49
N ALA A 104 -8.88 21.41 -9.67
CA ALA A 104 -7.49 21.08 -9.96
C ALA A 104 -7.27 19.55 -9.99
N ARG A 105 -7.92 18.79 -9.09
CA ARG A 105 -7.93 17.33 -9.11
C ARG A 105 -8.49 16.81 -10.43
N ASP A 106 -9.66 17.27 -10.82
CA ASP A 106 -10.33 16.83 -12.05
C ASP A 106 -9.54 17.21 -13.31
N GLN A 107 -8.94 18.40 -13.31
CA GLN A 107 -8.06 18.83 -14.39
C GLN A 107 -6.82 17.93 -14.47
N GLY A 108 -6.16 17.63 -13.35
CA GLY A 108 -5.02 16.71 -13.27
C GLY A 108 -5.39 15.30 -13.72
N ALA A 109 -6.52 14.75 -13.23
CA ALA A 109 -7.00 13.43 -13.64
C ALA A 109 -7.23 13.33 -15.15
N ARG A 110 -7.79 14.37 -15.78
CA ARG A 110 -7.99 14.43 -17.23
C ARG A 110 -6.69 14.69 -17.99
N LEU A 111 -5.76 15.45 -17.42
CA LEU A 111 -4.45 15.71 -18.00
C LEU A 111 -3.63 14.40 -18.10
N PHE A 112 -3.67 13.56 -17.07
CA PHE A 112 -2.96 12.27 -16.99
C PHE A 112 -3.82 11.07 -17.44
N LYS A 113 -4.97 11.30 -18.07
CA LYS A 113 -5.79 10.21 -18.62
C LYS A 113 -5.08 9.51 -19.77
N TYR A 114 -5.06 8.16 -19.75
CA TYR A 114 -4.63 7.38 -20.91
C TYR A 114 -5.53 7.67 -22.12
N ARG A 115 -4.92 7.99 -23.26
CA ARG A 115 -5.60 8.42 -24.50
C ARG A 115 -5.25 7.55 -25.70
N GLY A 116 -4.67 6.36 -25.44
CA GLY A 116 -4.38 5.38 -26.47
C GLY A 116 -5.60 4.53 -26.87
N SER A 117 -5.36 3.52 -27.68
CA SER A 117 -6.39 2.56 -28.10
C SER A 117 -6.81 1.64 -26.93
N LEU A 118 -8.08 1.72 -26.50
CA LEU A 118 -8.63 0.84 -25.48
C LEU A 118 -8.56 -0.64 -25.88
N ALA A 119 -8.84 -0.96 -27.14
CA ALA A 119 -8.79 -2.35 -27.61
C ALA A 119 -7.36 -2.92 -27.54
N ALA A 120 -6.34 -2.14 -27.94
CA ALA A 120 -4.94 -2.55 -27.86
C ALA A 120 -4.48 -2.70 -26.41
N GLU A 121 -4.92 -1.81 -25.52
CA GLU A 121 -4.63 -1.84 -24.08
C GLU A 121 -5.18 -3.13 -23.44
N LEU A 122 -6.45 -3.44 -23.64
CA LEU A 122 -7.09 -4.60 -23.05
C LEU A 122 -6.53 -5.93 -23.58
N ALA A 123 -6.21 -6.01 -24.88
CA ALA A 123 -5.61 -7.18 -25.50
C ALA A 123 -4.19 -7.48 -24.94
N ARG A 124 -3.50 -6.49 -24.41
CA ARG A 124 -2.16 -6.67 -23.84
C ARG A 124 -2.20 -7.51 -22.56
N TYR A 125 -3.18 -7.27 -21.68
CA TYR A 125 -3.24 -7.93 -20.38
C TYR A 125 -3.66 -9.39 -20.45
N HIS A 126 -4.55 -9.72 -21.40
CA HIS A 126 -5.00 -11.10 -21.60
C HIS A 126 -5.55 -11.25 -23.02
N PRO A 127 -5.42 -12.43 -23.68
CA PRO A 127 -6.03 -12.66 -24.99
C PRO A 127 -7.54 -12.37 -25.03
N HIS A 128 -8.24 -12.62 -23.91
CA HIS A 128 -9.66 -12.30 -23.72
C HIS A 128 -9.88 -10.99 -22.92
N GLY A 129 -8.87 -10.12 -22.78
CA GLY A 129 -8.93 -8.96 -21.88
C GLY A 129 -10.12 -8.05 -22.11
N ALA A 130 -10.51 -7.83 -23.37
CA ALA A 130 -11.70 -7.03 -23.69
C ALA A 130 -13.01 -7.71 -23.22
N ALA A 131 -13.13 -9.02 -23.36
CA ALA A 131 -14.30 -9.78 -22.90
C ALA A 131 -14.37 -9.82 -21.37
N ILE A 132 -13.24 -10.09 -20.70
CA ILE A 132 -13.14 -10.12 -19.25
C ILE A 132 -13.51 -8.78 -18.63
N VAL A 133 -12.87 -7.69 -19.07
CA VAL A 133 -13.16 -6.35 -18.54
C VAL A 133 -14.57 -5.90 -18.89
N GLY A 134 -15.06 -6.25 -20.09
CA GLY A 134 -16.44 -5.98 -20.50
C GLY A 134 -17.46 -6.68 -19.59
N ALA A 135 -17.25 -7.94 -19.27
CA ALA A 135 -18.09 -8.72 -18.36
C ALA A 135 -18.06 -8.17 -16.93
N PHE A 136 -16.86 -7.85 -16.43
CA PHE A 136 -16.68 -7.25 -15.11
C PHE A 136 -17.44 -5.91 -15.00
N VAL A 137 -17.30 -5.04 -15.99
CA VAL A 137 -18.02 -3.75 -16.05
C VAL A 137 -19.52 -3.96 -16.18
N ALA A 138 -19.98 -4.96 -16.93
CA ALA A 138 -21.41 -5.30 -17.02
C ALA A 138 -21.96 -5.73 -15.66
N GLY A 139 -21.20 -6.50 -14.88
CA GLY A 139 -21.54 -6.87 -13.51
C GLY A 139 -21.66 -5.67 -12.58
N ILE A 140 -20.69 -4.75 -12.60
CA ILE A 140 -20.76 -3.49 -11.84
C ILE A 140 -22.04 -2.72 -12.22
N ASN A 141 -22.31 -2.59 -13.51
CA ASN A 141 -23.47 -1.84 -14.00
C ASN A 141 -24.79 -2.53 -13.65
N ALA A 142 -24.82 -3.85 -13.51
CA ALA A 142 -26.00 -4.57 -13.02
C ALA A 142 -26.33 -4.16 -11.57
N TYR A 143 -25.32 -3.99 -10.70
CA TYR A 143 -25.52 -3.43 -9.37
C TYR A 143 -26.02 -1.97 -9.44
N VAL A 144 -25.45 -1.13 -10.31
CA VAL A 144 -25.87 0.27 -10.49
C VAL A 144 -27.34 0.34 -10.89
N ASP A 145 -27.77 -0.53 -11.82
CA ASP A 145 -29.16 -0.59 -12.28
C ASP A 145 -30.08 -1.10 -11.16
N GLU A 146 -29.66 -2.09 -10.37
CA GLU A 146 -30.41 -2.58 -9.21
C GLU A 146 -30.57 -1.48 -8.14
N ALA A 147 -29.49 -0.76 -7.81
CA ALA A 147 -29.52 0.34 -6.86
C ALA A 147 -30.40 1.51 -7.30
N ALA A 148 -30.52 1.77 -8.62
CA ALA A 148 -31.41 2.78 -9.17
C ALA A 148 -32.90 2.41 -8.96
N HIS A 149 -33.24 1.12 -8.96
CA HIS A 149 -34.60 0.64 -8.72
C HIS A 149 -34.87 0.35 -7.23
N ASN A 150 -33.82 0.10 -6.44
CA ASN A 150 -33.91 -0.15 -5.01
C ASN A 150 -32.94 0.75 -4.22
N PRO A 151 -33.37 1.96 -3.83
CA PRO A 151 -32.51 2.91 -3.09
C PRO A 151 -31.98 2.40 -1.76
N ALA A 152 -32.53 1.31 -1.18
CA ALA A 152 -32.02 0.70 0.03
C ALA A 152 -30.62 0.09 -0.15
N LEU A 153 -30.25 -0.24 -1.40
CA LEU A 153 -28.92 -0.75 -1.76
C LEU A 153 -27.86 0.34 -1.89
N ILE A 154 -28.26 1.62 -1.91
CA ILE A 154 -27.32 2.73 -1.94
C ILE A 154 -26.66 2.85 -0.55
N PRO A 155 -25.32 2.80 -0.42
CA PRO A 155 -24.66 2.89 0.88
C PRO A 155 -24.88 4.25 1.56
N ALA A 156 -24.71 4.27 2.88
CA ALA A 156 -24.97 5.44 3.71
C ALA A 156 -24.20 6.67 3.25
N GLU A 157 -22.96 6.50 2.84
CA GLU A 157 -22.05 7.55 2.37
C GLU A 157 -22.59 8.26 1.13
N LEU A 158 -23.07 7.52 0.15
CA LEU A 158 -23.61 8.10 -1.07
C LEU A 158 -24.95 8.82 -0.80
N ARG A 159 -25.77 8.28 0.12
CA ARG A 159 -26.99 8.97 0.58
C ARG A 159 -26.65 10.28 1.30
N MET A 160 -25.58 10.28 2.14
CA MET A 160 -25.10 11.48 2.81
C MET A 160 -24.62 12.55 1.80
N LEU A 161 -23.95 12.11 0.74
CA LEU A 161 -23.49 13.00 -0.33
C LEU A 161 -24.63 13.43 -1.29
N GLY A 162 -25.79 12.79 -1.20
CA GLY A 162 -26.94 13.07 -2.09
C GLY A 162 -26.72 12.60 -3.53
N ILE A 163 -25.95 11.54 -3.73
CA ILE A 163 -25.62 10.97 -5.04
C ILE A 163 -25.94 9.47 -5.11
N ALA A 164 -26.08 8.96 -6.33
CA ALA A 164 -26.22 7.55 -6.62
C ALA A 164 -24.96 7.01 -7.31
N PRO A 165 -24.74 5.69 -7.29
CA PRO A 165 -23.66 5.06 -8.08
C PRO A 165 -23.81 5.35 -9.56
N GLY A 166 -22.72 5.72 -10.22
CA GLY A 166 -22.67 6.00 -11.66
C GLY A 166 -22.24 4.79 -12.48
N ARG A 167 -22.62 4.78 -13.76
CA ARG A 167 -22.23 3.70 -14.68
C ARG A 167 -20.73 3.69 -14.97
N TRP A 168 -20.20 2.49 -15.07
CA TRP A 168 -18.80 2.22 -15.39
C TRP A 168 -18.60 1.94 -16.88
N THR A 169 -17.39 2.24 -17.33
CA THR A 169 -16.88 1.85 -18.64
C THR A 169 -15.49 1.17 -18.46
N PRO A 170 -15.01 0.41 -19.44
CA PRO A 170 -13.67 -0.19 -19.40
C PRO A 170 -12.54 0.83 -19.16
N ASP A 171 -12.70 2.08 -19.61
CA ASP A 171 -11.74 3.17 -19.35
C ASP A 171 -11.52 3.43 -17.86
N VAL A 172 -12.54 3.20 -17.02
CA VAL A 172 -12.44 3.36 -15.57
C VAL A 172 -11.58 2.26 -14.96
N VAL A 173 -11.73 1.03 -15.41
CA VAL A 173 -10.96 -0.13 -14.95
C VAL A 173 -9.46 0.05 -15.27
N ILE A 174 -9.14 0.52 -16.47
CA ILE A 174 -7.75 0.74 -16.91
C ILE A 174 -7.19 2.11 -16.52
N SER A 175 -7.88 2.86 -15.65
CA SER A 175 -7.42 4.21 -15.27
C SER A 175 -6.08 4.15 -14.53
N ARG A 176 -5.30 5.25 -14.63
CA ARG A 176 -3.97 5.37 -14.03
C ARG A 176 -3.96 6.24 -12.78
N HIS A 177 -5.10 6.60 -12.22
CA HIS A 177 -5.16 7.50 -11.06
C HIS A 177 -4.71 6.84 -9.77
N GLN A 178 -4.62 5.54 -9.74
CA GLN A 178 -4.13 4.77 -8.61
C GLN A 178 -2.85 4.02 -8.93
N GLY A 179 -2.12 3.75 -7.92
CA GLY A 179 -0.92 2.94 -7.97
C GLY A 179 0.29 3.65 -7.39
N LEU A 180 1.32 2.89 -7.19
CA LEU A 180 2.64 3.31 -6.77
C LEU A 180 3.40 3.78 -8.01
N LEU A 181 3.04 4.96 -8.50
CA LEU A 181 3.45 5.38 -9.83
C LEU A 181 4.44 6.53 -9.81
N GLY A 182 4.63 7.20 -8.68
CA GLY A 182 5.30 8.48 -8.66
C GLY A 182 6.63 8.47 -7.96
N ASN A 183 7.63 8.98 -8.66
CA ASN A 183 8.88 9.43 -8.11
C ASN A 183 9.17 10.90 -8.50
N ILE A 184 8.31 11.52 -9.30
CA ILE A 184 8.48 12.87 -9.82
C ILE A 184 8.57 13.94 -8.72
N ASP A 185 7.96 13.71 -7.57
CA ASP A 185 8.04 14.62 -6.42
C ASP A 185 9.44 14.60 -5.80
N GLU A 186 10.04 13.41 -5.67
CA GLU A 186 11.41 13.26 -5.20
C GLU A 186 12.39 13.89 -6.17
N GLU A 187 12.18 13.70 -7.48
CA GLU A 187 13.00 14.31 -8.52
C GLU A 187 12.98 15.85 -8.41
N LEU A 188 11.80 16.47 -8.30
CA LEU A 188 11.70 17.92 -8.12
C LEU A 188 12.31 18.37 -6.79
N LYS A 189 12.12 17.62 -5.71
CA LYS A 189 12.72 17.90 -4.40
C LYS A 189 14.24 17.87 -4.47
N TYR A 190 14.81 16.85 -5.09
CA TYR A 190 16.25 16.74 -5.25
C TYR A 190 16.78 17.82 -6.17
N GLY A 191 16.06 18.16 -7.23
CA GLY A 191 16.38 19.30 -8.08
C GLY A 191 16.45 20.62 -7.31
N ARG A 192 15.46 20.91 -6.47
CA ARG A 192 15.44 22.06 -5.55
C ARG A 192 16.61 22.02 -4.56
N PHE A 193 16.82 20.86 -3.94
CA PHE A 193 17.92 20.68 -2.99
C PHE A 193 19.28 20.96 -3.63
N VAL A 194 19.53 20.38 -4.79
CA VAL A 194 20.78 20.60 -5.55
C VAL A 194 20.92 22.05 -6.00
N ALA A 195 19.83 22.70 -6.38
CA ALA A 195 19.84 24.12 -6.75
C ALA A 195 20.32 25.04 -5.63
N HIS A 196 19.92 24.74 -4.38
CA HIS A 196 20.19 25.56 -3.19
C HIS A 196 21.45 25.13 -2.43
N HIS A 197 21.75 23.82 -2.37
CA HIS A 197 22.74 23.28 -1.44
C HIS A 197 23.81 22.40 -2.12
N GLY A 198 23.65 22.09 -3.40
CA GLY A 198 24.59 21.29 -4.18
C GLY A 198 24.40 19.78 -4.07
N ALA A 199 24.90 19.07 -5.07
CA ALA A 199 24.76 17.62 -5.20
C ALA A 199 25.53 16.82 -4.14
N GLU A 200 26.70 17.31 -3.71
CA GLU A 200 27.54 16.65 -2.70
C GLU A 200 26.83 16.48 -1.36
N LEU A 201 26.13 17.53 -0.89
CA LEU A 201 25.36 17.44 0.34
C LEU A 201 24.19 16.47 0.21
N LEU A 202 23.50 16.45 -0.92
CA LEU A 202 22.42 15.49 -1.17
C LEU A 202 22.91 14.04 -1.13
N GLN A 203 24.04 13.75 -1.80
CA GLN A 203 24.67 12.42 -1.77
C GLN A 203 25.11 11.99 -0.37
N LYS A 204 25.45 12.94 0.50
CA LYS A 204 25.81 12.67 1.89
C LYS A 204 24.59 12.31 2.74
N VAL A 205 23.48 13.00 2.54
CA VAL A 205 22.25 12.83 3.38
C VAL A 205 21.39 11.68 2.92
N GLU A 206 21.22 11.49 1.61
CA GLU A 206 20.45 10.40 1.06
C GLU A 206 21.32 9.15 0.87
N TRP A 207 20.70 8.00 1.06
CA TRP A 207 21.39 6.72 0.87
C TRP A 207 21.09 6.15 -0.52
N PHE A 208 21.71 6.74 -1.54
CA PHE A 208 21.64 6.21 -2.89
C PHE A 208 22.45 4.92 -3.02
N HIS A 209 21.85 3.86 -3.48
CA HIS A 209 22.50 2.57 -3.70
C HIS A 209 21.73 1.74 -4.75
N PRO A 210 22.37 0.71 -5.37
CA PRO A 210 23.76 0.33 -5.19
C PRO A 210 24.71 1.37 -5.79
N GLY A 211 25.96 1.42 -5.28
CA GLY A 211 26.98 2.33 -5.79
C GLY A 211 27.40 2.03 -7.24
N PRO A 212 28.06 2.98 -7.99
CA PRO A 212 28.52 4.30 -7.55
C PRO A 212 27.37 5.32 -7.40
N ALA A 213 27.68 6.45 -6.76
CA ALA A 213 26.72 7.54 -6.57
C ALA A 213 26.11 8.02 -7.88
N PRO A 214 24.79 8.31 -7.93
CA PRO A 214 24.12 8.80 -9.14
C PRO A 214 24.59 10.21 -9.53
N ARG A 215 24.43 10.55 -10.81
CA ARG A 215 24.62 11.93 -11.28
C ARG A 215 23.42 12.78 -10.85
N LEU A 216 23.70 13.88 -10.16
CA LEU A 216 22.71 14.82 -9.62
C LEU A 216 22.88 16.24 -10.15
N ASP A 217 23.65 16.41 -11.24
CA ASP A 217 23.94 17.72 -11.81
C ASP A 217 22.71 18.27 -12.54
N LEU A 218 22.26 19.46 -12.16
CA LEU A 218 21.25 20.19 -12.92
C LEU A 218 21.85 20.76 -14.21
N ASP A 219 21.16 20.55 -15.34
CA ASP A 219 21.56 21.15 -16.61
C ASP A 219 21.60 22.69 -16.49
N PRO A 220 22.63 23.35 -17.04
CA PRO A 220 22.75 24.81 -16.94
C PRO A 220 21.60 25.63 -17.57
N VAL A 221 20.78 25.03 -18.42
CA VAL A 221 19.59 25.71 -18.99
C VAL A 221 18.40 25.73 -18.04
N ILE A 222 18.45 24.96 -16.93
CA ILE A 222 17.39 24.96 -15.93
C ILE A 222 17.55 26.18 -15.04
N ASP A 223 16.52 27.04 -15.04
CA ASP A 223 16.44 28.15 -14.08
C ASP A 223 16.22 27.60 -12.67
N ARG A 224 17.27 27.65 -11.85
CA ARG A 224 17.24 27.12 -10.47
C ARG A 224 16.18 27.77 -9.60
N ALA A 225 15.95 29.08 -9.76
CA ALA A 225 14.94 29.80 -9.02
C ALA A 225 13.51 29.42 -9.43
N GLY A 226 13.32 29.04 -10.70
CA GLY A 226 12.05 28.55 -11.21
C GLY A 226 11.63 27.19 -10.66
N LEU A 227 12.56 26.42 -10.10
CA LEU A 227 12.22 25.12 -9.48
C LEU A 227 11.41 25.28 -8.18
N ASP A 228 11.48 26.44 -7.52
CA ASP A 228 10.72 26.70 -6.27
C ASP A 228 9.23 26.98 -6.50
N ASP A 229 8.82 27.20 -7.76
CA ASP A 229 7.42 27.39 -8.13
C ASP A 229 6.58 26.11 -7.86
N PRO A 230 5.24 26.21 -7.76
CA PRO A 230 4.35 25.04 -7.49
C PRO A 230 4.16 24.19 -8.76
N ILE A 231 5.27 23.67 -9.31
CA ILE A 231 5.34 22.98 -10.60
C ILE A 231 4.40 21.78 -10.66
N LEU A 232 4.32 21.00 -9.59
CA LEU A 232 3.54 19.74 -9.53
C LEU A 232 2.13 19.93 -8.99
N ALA A 233 1.63 21.17 -8.83
CA ALA A 233 0.33 21.42 -8.21
C ALA A 233 -0.85 20.63 -8.82
N LEU A 234 -0.89 20.46 -10.14
CA LEU A 234 -1.92 19.64 -10.82
C LEU A 234 -1.70 18.14 -10.62
N TYR A 235 -0.45 17.72 -10.64
CA TYR A 235 -0.06 16.33 -10.36
C TYR A 235 -0.41 15.94 -8.93
N ASP A 236 -0.05 16.78 -7.97
CA ASP A 236 -0.37 16.60 -6.56
C ASP A 236 -1.88 16.59 -6.30
N ALA A 237 -2.61 17.50 -6.92
CA ALA A 237 -4.05 17.61 -6.74
C ALA A 237 -4.79 16.33 -7.16
N PHE A 238 -4.44 15.72 -8.32
CA PHE A 238 -5.15 14.52 -8.76
C PHE A 238 -4.80 13.27 -7.93
N ARG A 239 -3.66 13.27 -7.26
CA ARG A 239 -3.18 12.16 -6.41
C ARG A 239 -3.47 12.35 -4.92
N ALA A 240 -3.88 13.54 -4.51
CA ALA A 240 -4.16 13.85 -3.12
C ALA A 240 -5.28 12.95 -2.54
N PRO A 241 -5.24 12.60 -1.24
CA PRO A 241 -6.34 11.92 -0.57
C PRO A 241 -7.66 12.69 -0.71
N MET A 242 -8.78 11.98 -0.78
CA MET A 242 -10.10 12.64 -0.73
C MET A 242 -10.37 13.17 0.67
N ARG A 243 -10.90 14.39 0.74
CA ARG A 243 -11.29 15.06 1.99
C ARG A 243 -12.65 15.67 1.85
N PHE A 244 -13.61 15.12 2.57
CA PHE A 244 -14.96 15.64 2.61
C PHE A 244 -15.05 16.82 3.59
N GLN A 245 -15.95 17.77 3.29
CA GLN A 245 -16.32 18.89 4.14
C GLN A 245 -17.81 18.83 4.45
N ALA A 246 -18.24 19.49 5.52
CA ALA A 246 -19.64 19.53 5.92
C ALA A 246 -20.57 20.07 4.80
N SER A 247 -20.06 20.95 3.92
CA SER A 247 -20.78 21.46 2.74
C SER A 247 -21.08 20.40 1.67
N ASP A 248 -20.33 19.29 1.65
CA ASP A 248 -20.54 18.21 0.68
C ASP A 248 -21.75 17.36 1.04
N ILE A 249 -22.05 17.28 2.32
CA ILE A 249 -23.10 16.46 2.89
C ILE A 249 -24.45 17.18 2.81
N THR A 250 -25.49 16.45 2.47
CA THR A 250 -26.86 16.96 2.46
C THR A 250 -27.29 17.42 3.86
N ALA A 251 -28.14 18.47 3.94
CA ALA A 251 -28.52 19.11 5.19
C ALA A 251 -29.08 18.13 6.25
N ALA A 252 -29.73 17.04 5.81
CA ALA A 252 -30.34 16.04 6.70
C ALA A 252 -29.30 15.23 7.51
N TYR A 253 -28.03 15.20 7.05
CA TYR A 253 -26.96 14.41 7.69
C TYR A 253 -25.86 15.26 8.30
N ARG A 254 -25.93 16.58 8.19
CA ARG A 254 -24.94 17.49 8.80
C ARG A 254 -25.02 17.43 10.32
N GLY A 255 -23.91 17.02 10.93
CA GLY A 255 -23.74 17.10 12.39
C GLY A 255 -23.44 18.54 12.84
N ASP A 256 -23.32 18.76 14.15
CA ASP A 256 -22.99 20.06 14.74
C ASP A 256 -21.58 20.52 14.30
N SER A 257 -21.52 21.76 13.77
CA SER A 257 -20.33 22.31 13.09
C SER A 257 -19.11 22.58 13.99
N THR A 258 -19.22 22.41 15.29
CA THR A 258 -18.13 22.69 16.26
C THR A 258 -17.05 21.61 16.27
N VAL A 259 -17.39 20.35 16.03
CA VAL A 259 -16.43 19.23 15.97
C VAL A 259 -15.61 19.27 14.69
N SER A 260 -16.22 19.64 13.57
CA SER A 260 -15.57 19.73 12.25
C SER A 260 -14.44 20.77 12.20
N ARG A 261 -14.54 21.88 12.93
CA ARG A 261 -13.49 22.91 12.96
C ARG A 261 -12.25 22.49 13.73
N ARG A 262 -12.37 21.66 14.76
CA ARG A 262 -11.24 21.20 15.58
C ARG A 262 -10.40 20.14 14.84
N LEU A 263 -11.03 19.28 14.04
CA LEU A 263 -10.36 18.27 13.23
C LEU A 263 -9.66 18.90 12.00
N ALA A 264 -10.27 19.88 11.35
CA ALA A 264 -9.69 20.59 10.21
C ALA A 264 -8.44 21.41 10.56
N SER A 265 -8.32 21.95 11.79
CA SER A 265 -7.14 22.70 12.23
C SER A 265 -5.95 21.82 12.63
N ILE A 266 -6.21 20.56 13.01
CA ILE A 266 -5.17 19.58 13.32
C ILE A 266 -4.57 18.99 12.02
N ASP A 267 -5.37 18.94 10.96
CA ASP A 267 -5.02 18.29 9.70
C ASP A 267 -4.04 19.06 8.80
N SER A 268 -4.07 20.39 8.83
CA SER A 268 -3.31 21.18 7.84
C SER A 268 -1.79 21.22 8.07
N ALA A 269 -1.33 21.24 9.32
CA ALA A 269 0.11 21.19 9.65
C ALA A 269 0.68 19.76 9.64
N ALA A 270 -0.17 18.77 9.92
CA ALA A 270 0.17 17.38 9.83
C ALA A 270 0.28 16.86 8.38
N ASP A 271 -0.29 17.58 7.41
CA ASP A 271 -0.50 17.09 6.05
C ASP A 271 0.78 17.02 5.21
N GLU A 272 1.65 18.01 5.33
CA GLU A 272 2.91 18.04 4.59
C GLU A 272 3.92 17.03 5.18
N THR A 273 3.99 16.95 6.50
CA THR A 273 4.75 15.92 7.22
C THR A 273 4.21 14.53 6.92
N LEU A 274 2.88 14.39 6.79
CA LEU A 274 2.19 13.15 6.50
C LEU A 274 2.47 12.62 5.09
N ARG A 275 2.52 13.48 4.08
CA ARG A 275 2.87 13.09 2.70
C ARG A 275 4.25 12.46 2.61
N TRP A 276 5.22 12.99 3.35
CA TRP A 276 6.59 12.50 3.40
C TRP A 276 6.71 11.16 4.15
N THR A 277 6.05 11.07 5.30
CA THR A 277 6.04 9.86 6.12
C THR A 277 5.32 8.72 5.41
N GLN A 278 4.19 9.00 4.77
CA GLN A 278 3.39 7.99 4.07
C GLN A 278 4.13 7.32 2.91
N ARG A 279 4.97 8.03 2.18
CA ARG A 279 5.76 7.41 1.09
C ARG A 279 6.84 6.47 1.60
N ARG A 280 7.57 6.87 2.63
CA ARG A 280 8.60 6.03 3.26
C ARG A 280 8.00 4.84 4.02
N ASP A 281 6.79 5.00 4.55
CA ASP A 281 6.06 3.94 5.26
C ASP A 281 5.26 3.03 4.31
N ILE A 282 5.07 3.42 3.04
CA ILE A 282 4.55 2.54 2.01
C ILE A 282 5.62 1.51 1.69
N GLY A 283 5.25 0.26 1.86
CA GLY A 283 6.19 -0.81 1.62
C GLY A 283 5.46 -2.13 1.47
N SER A 284 6.16 -3.19 1.68
CA SER A 284 5.62 -4.55 1.73
C SER A 284 6.69 -5.54 2.11
N ASN A 285 6.29 -6.73 2.56
CA ASN A 285 7.19 -7.86 2.65
C ASN A 285 6.64 -8.99 1.81
N ASN A 286 7.52 -9.76 1.19
CA ASN A 286 7.20 -11.10 0.76
C ASN A 286 8.42 -12.02 0.85
N TRP A 287 8.14 -13.30 0.97
CA TRP A 287 9.16 -14.32 0.86
C TRP A 287 8.58 -15.65 0.42
N VAL A 288 9.42 -16.47 -0.20
CA VAL A 288 9.12 -17.86 -0.54
C VAL A 288 10.18 -18.76 0.03
N VAL A 289 9.76 -19.93 0.51
CA VAL A 289 10.66 -20.95 1.07
C VAL A 289 10.43 -22.26 0.34
N SER A 290 11.50 -22.86 -0.20
CA SER A 290 11.42 -24.13 -0.94
C SER A 290 11.00 -25.28 -0.02
N GLY A 291 10.34 -26.28 -0.58
CA GLY A 291 9.91 -27.45 0.18
C GLY A 291 11.02 -28.16 0.96
N LYS A 292 12.27 -28.08 0.51
CA LYS A 292 13.43 -28.64 1.23
C LYS A 292 13.68 -27.98 2.58
N ARG A 293 13.23 -26.74 2.75
CA ARG A 293 13.46 -25.90 3.94
C ARG A 293 12.22 -25.79 4.84
N THR A 294 11.13 -26.49 4.51
CA THR A 294 9.89 -26.51 5.29
C THR A 294 9.70 -27.81 6.04
N LEU A 295 8.89 -27.81 7.11
CA LEU A 295 8.57 -29.01 7.87
C LEU A 295 7.64 -29.95 7.10
N SER A 296 6.73 -29.41 6.30
CA SER A 296 5.78 -30.18 5.48
C SER A 296 6.39 -30.77 4.22
N GLY A 297 7.56 -30.28 3.80
CA GLY A 297 8.14 -30.61 2.50
C GLY A 297 7.52 -29.87 1.32
N ARG A 298 6.52 -29.01 1.55
CA ARG A 298 5.87 -28.15 0.55
C ARG A 298 6.46 -26.76 0.56
N ALA A 299 6.45 -26.07 -0.60
CA ALA A 299 6.86 -24.66 -0.63
C ALA A 299 5.86 -23.78 0.12
N LEU A 300 6.38 -22.75 0.77
CA LEU A 300 5.59 -21.74 1.47
C LEU A 300 5.79 -20.37 0.82
N MET A 301 4.71 -19.61 0.68
CA MET A 301 4.72 -18.20 0.27
C MET A 301 4.08 -17.34 1.36
N ALA A 302 4.69 -16.21 1.68
CA ALA A 302 4.10 -15.20 2.54
C ALA A 302 4.16 -13.83 1.85
N ASN A 303 3.09 -13.04 1.95
CA ASN A 303 3.04 -11.67 1.43
C ASN A 303 2.15 -10.78 2.30
N ASP A 304 2.63 -9.58 2.56
CA ASP A 304 1.93 -8.52 3.28
C ASP A 304 2.27 -7.14 2.69
N PRO A 305 1.44 -6.63 1.76
CA PRO A 305 1.61 -5.29 1.23
C PRO A 305 1.27 -4.24 2.31
N HIS A 306 2.18 -3.28 2.53
CA HIS A 306 1.97 -2.18 3.44
C HIS A 306 1.35 -0.99 2.70
N ARG A 307 0.16 -0.64 3.09
CA ARG A 307 -0.62 0.48 2.53
C ARG A 307 -1.29 1.25 3.65
N ALA A 308 -1.95 2.34 3.31
CA ALA A 308 -2.80 3.04 4.24
C ALA A 308 -3.77 2.07 4.94
N VAL A 309 -3.81 2.15 6.26
CA VAL A 309 -4.71 1.35 7.10
C VAL A 309 -5.95 2.18 7.35
N ALA A 310 -7.04 1.88 6.64
CA ALA A 310 -8.26 2.67 6.59
C ALA A 310 -9.52 1.78 6.52
N ALA A 311 -10.66 2.35 6.78
CA ALA A 311 -11.97 1.76 6.53
C ALA A 311 -12.65 2.48 5.36
N PRO A 312 -13.24 1.77 4.39
CA PRO A 312 -13.13 0.33 4.14
C PRO A 312 -11.71 -0.09 3.73
N SER A 313 -11.39 -1.39 3.83
CA SER A 313 -10.10 -1.93 3.40
C SER A 313 -9.80 -1.60 1.92
N LEU A 314 -8.52 -1.37 1.60
CA LEU A 314 -8.08 -1.24 0.21
C LEU A 314 -8.24 -2.56 -0.55
N ARG A 315 -7.91 -3.68 0.09
CA ARG A 315 -7.91 -5.01 -0.53
C ARG A 315 -9.26 -5.71 -0.34
N TYR A 316 -9.53 -6.65 -1.27
CA TYR A 316 -10.73 -7.46 -1.29
C TYR A 316 -10.36 -8.89 -1.67
N PHE A 317 -10.69 -9.88 -0.82
CA PHE A 317 -10.53 -11.28 -1.13
C PHE A 317 -11.67 -11.78 -2.01
N VAL A 318 -11.34 -12.62 -2.98
CA VAL A 318 -12.32 -13.32 -3.84
C VAL A 318 -11.76 -14.66 -4.29
N HIS A 319 -12.66 -15.65 -4.45
CA HIS A 319 -12.36 -16.93 -5.09
C HIS A 319 -13.14 -17.03 -6.40
N LEU A 320 -12.44 -17.26 -7.49
CA LEU A 320 -12.98 -17.33 -8.86
C LEU A 320 -12.82 -18.76 -9.38
N ASN A 321 -13.93 -19.44 -9.66
CA ASN A 321 -13.94 -20.81 -10.18
C ASN A 321 -14.84 -20.91 -11.42
N ALA A 322 -14.25 -21.26 -12.56
CA ALA A 322 -14.89 -21.57 -13.83
C ALA A 322 -13.96 -22.41 -14.71
N PRO A 323 -14.39 -22.99 -15.84
CA PRO A 323 -13.47 -23.66 -16.76
C PRO A 323 -12.28 -22.78 -17.13
N GLY A 324 -11.05 -23.22 -16.83
CA GLY A 324 -9.79 -22.47 -17.02
C GLY A 324 -9.43 -21.49 -15.91
N TRP A 325 -10.25 -21.36 -14.88
CA TRP A 325 -10.07 -20.47 -13.74
C TRP A 325 -10.34 -21.20 -12.43
N ASN A 326 -9.36 -21.23 -11.53
CA ASN A 326 -9.55 -21.65 -10.15
C ASN A 326 -8.51 -20.91 -9.30
N VAL A 327 -8.85 -19.72 -8.85
CA VAL A 327 -7.89 -18.81 -8.21
C VAL A 327 -8.53 -18.10 -7.02
N ILE A 328 -7.81 -18.02 -5.91
CA ILE A 328 -8.22 -17.31 -4.70
C ILE A 328 -7.12 -16.37 -4.22
N GLY A 329 -7.53 -15.22 -3.71
CA GLY A 329 -6.63 -14.25 -3.09
C GLY A 329 -7.22 -12.87 -3.04
N GLY A 330 -6.36 -11.86 -2.97
CA GLY A 330 -6.75 -10.44 -2.84
C GLY A 330 -6.22 -9.56 -3.94
N GLY A 331 -6.96 -8.46 -4.14
CA GLY A 331 -6.63 -7.38 -5.07
C GLY A 331 -7.42 -6.14 -4.71
N GLU A 332 -7.31 -5.09 -5.50
CA GLU A 332 -8.24 -3.97 -5.44
C GLU A 332 -9.62 -4.45 -5.95
N PRO A 333 -10.73 -4.11 -5.25
CA PRO A 333 -12.07 -4.63 -5.62
C PRO A 333 -12.53 -4.18 -7.00
N VAL A 334 -11.94 -3.15 -7.55
CA VAL A 334 -12.29 -2.48 -8.81
C VAL A 334 -11.56 -3.07 -10.04
N ILE A 335 -10.73 -4.09 -9.84
CA ILE A 335 -9.92 -4.74 -10.88
C ILE A 335 -10.33 -6.22 -10.97
N PRO A 336 -10.55 -6.78 -12.19
CA PRO A 336 -10.85 -8.19 -12.35
C PRO A 336 -9.62 -9.08 -12.07
N GLY A 337 -9.83 -10.30 -11.59
CA GLY A 337 -8.79 -11.28 -11.27
C GLY A 337 -8.30 -11.17 -9.82
N VAL A 338 -7.11 -11.72 -9.56
CA VAL A 338 -6.46 -11.82 -8.25
C VAL A 338 -5.01 -11.35 -8.35
N SER A 339 -4.63 -10.30 -7.62
CA SER A 339 -3.27 -9.74 -7.68
C SER A 339 -2.27 -10.50 -6.80
N ILE A 340 -2.72 -11.02 -5.65
CA ILE A 340 -1.94 -11.78 -4.67
C ILE A 340 -2.76 -13.00 -4.31
N GLY A 341 -2.23 -14.21 -4.51
CA GLY A 341 -2.99 -15.40 -4.23
C GLY A 341 -2.37 -16.69 -4.71
N HIS A 342 -3.21 -17.67 -4.98
CA HIS A 342 -2.82 -18.94 -5.56
C HIS A 342 -3.91 -19.53 -6.46
N ASN A 343 -3.49 -20.42 -7.36
CA ASN A 343 -4.34 -21.34 -8.10
C ASN A 343 -4.05 -22.79 -7.68
N ASP A 344 -4.43 -23.78 -8.48
CA ASP A 344 -4.15 -25.21 -8.21
C ASP A 344 -2.67 -25.59 -8.35
N HIS A 345 -1.81 -24.73 -8.86
CA HIS A 345 -0.44 -25.03 -9.27
C HIS A 345 0.61 -24.26 -8.49
N GLY A 346 0.35 -23.00 -8.21
CA GLY A 346 1.31 -22.11 -7.55
C GLY A 346 0.67 -20.93 -6.85
N ALA A 347 1.47 -20.31 -6.00
CA ALA A 347 1.13 -19.13 -5.24
C ALA A 347 2.07 -17.98 -5.62
N TRP A 348 1.57 -16.76 -5.64
CA TRP A 348 2.33 -15.56 -5.96
C TRP A 348 1.99 -14.40 -5.04
N GLY A 349 2.96 -13.52 -4.90
CA GLY A 349 2.85 -12.29 -4.12
C GLY A 349 3.72 -11.20 -4.73
N LEU A 350 3.56 -9.99 -4.23
CA LEU A 350 4.22 -8.80 -4.76
C LEU A 350 4.69 -7.87 -3.64
N THR A 351 5.83 -7.23 -3.87
CA THR A 351 6.31 -6.08 -3.08
C THR A 351 6.86 -5.03 -4.01
N VAL A 352 6.85 -3.76 -3.59
CA VAL A 352 7.42 -2.70 -4.43
C VAL A 352 8.88 -2.98 -4.76
N PHE A 353 9.19 -2.98 -6.06
CA PHE A 353 10.53 -2.88 -6.62
C PHE A 353 10.67 -1.49 -7.20
N GLU A 354 11.50 -0.67 -6.59
CA GLU A 354 11.62 0.75 -6.93
C GLU A 354 12.09 0.91 -8.39
N THR A 355 11.14 1.13 -9.29
CA THR A 355 11.40 1.43 -10.68
C THR A 355 11.05 2.88 -10.93
N ASP A 356 12.05 3.68 -11.25
CA ASP A 356 11.86 5.07 -11.64
C ASP A 356 11.26 5.14 -13.06
N GLY A 357 9.99 5.50 -13.14
CA GLY A 357 9.19 5.56 -14.36
C GLY A 357 8.80 6.96 -14.82
N GLU A 358 9.32 8.02 -14.20
CA GLU A 358 8.93 9.40 -14.51
C GLU A 358 10.16 10.30 -14.63
N ASP A 359 10.08 11.35 -15.45
CA ASP A 359 11.05 12.45 -15.52
C ASP A 359 10.33 13.79 -15.74
N LEU A 360 10.80 14.83 -15.06
CA LEU A 360 10.38 16.20 -15.24
C LEU A 360 11.22 16.92 -16.29
N TYR A 361 10.60 17.18 -17.43
CA TYR A 361 11.22 17.90 -18.53
C TYR A 361 10.95 19.38 -18.46
N VAL A 362 12.03 20.20 -18.48
CA VAL A 362 11.96 21.67 -18.47
C VAL A 362 12.23 22.19 -19.89
N TYR A 363 11.26 22.92 -20.44
CA TYR A 363 11.33 23.46 -21.80
C TYR A 363 11.45 24.99 -21.82
N ARG A 364 12.19 25.50 -22.78
CA ARG A 364 12.05 26.89 -23.19
C ARG A 364 10.84 27.03 -24.11
N THR A 365 9.96 28.00 -23.83
CA THR A 365 8.82 28.35 -24.70
C THR A 365 9.17 29.54 -25.59
N ASN A 366 8.53 29.63 -26.75
CA ASN A 366 8.71 30.71 -27.68
C ASN A 366 8.15 32.03 -27.09
N PRO A 367 8.98 33.09 -26.91
CA PRO A 367 8.52 34.36 -26.38
C PRO A 367 7.38 35.01 -27.18
N ALA A 368 7.33 34.75 -28.48
CA ALA A 368 6.26 35.28 -29.37
C ALA A 368 5.01 34.37 -29.36
N ASN A 369 5.13 33.09 -28.91
CA ASN A 369 4.03 32.14 -28.88
C ASN A 369 4.26 31.07 -27.82
N HIS A 370 3.80 31.27 -26.59
CA HIS A 370 3.97 30.34 -25.48
C HIS A 370 3.37 28.94 -25.69
N SER A 371 2.58 28.71 -26.76
CA SER A 371 2.11 27.38 -27.14
C SER A 371 3.15 26.58 -27.95
N GLN A 372 4.35 27.13 -28.14
CA GLN A 372 5.48 26.47 -28.77
C GLN A 372 6.64 26.29 -27.79
N TYR A 373 7.32 25.17 -27.86
CA TYR A 373 8.50 24.84 -27.07
C TYR A 373 9.68 24.47 -27.96
N GLN A 374 10.90 24.67 -27.47
CA GLN A 374 12.11 24.37 -28.20
C GLN A 374 12.48 22.89 -28.06
N TYR A 375 12.70 22.20 -29.20
CA TYR A 375 13.21 20.85 -29.25
C TYR A 375 14.20 20.71 -30.42
N ARG A 376 15.43 20.20 -30.15
CA ARG A 376 16.52 20.06 -31.12
C ARG A 376 16.76 21.32 -31.98
N GLY A 377 16.65 22.47 -31.33
CA GLY A 377 16.86 23.79 -31.98
C GLY A 377 15.66 24.32 -32.77
N ALA A 378 14.57 23.57 -32.91
CA ALA A 378 13.35 24.02 -33.60
C ALA A 378 12.21 24.29 -32.60
N TRP A 379 11.24 25.14 -33.02
CA TRP A 379 10.01 25.38 -32.29
C TRP A 379 8.94 24.32 -32.66
N GLU A 380 8.49 23.56 -31.71
CA GLU A 380 7.37 22.63 -31.85
C GLU A 380 6.11 23.14 -31.12
N SER A 381 4.94 22.91 -31.70
CA SER A 381 3.67 23.32 -31.08
C SER A 381 3.21 22.30 -30.05
N MET A 382 2.78 22.77 -28.87
CA MET A 382 2.07 21.94 -27.89
C MET A 382 0.73 21.49 -28.47
N ARG A 383 0.37 20.24 -28.25
CA ARG A 383 -0.99 19.77 -28.49
C ARG A 383 -1.89 20.28 -27.37
N ALA A 384 -2.99 20.92 -27.70
CA ALA A 384 -3.94 21.47 -26.75
C ALA A 384 -5.32 20.82 -26.91
N LEU A 385 -5.92 20.41 -25.77
CA LEU A 385 -7.29 19.88 -25.69
C LEU A 385 -8.12 20.79 -24.80
N ARG A 386 -9.28 21.20 -25.26
CA ARG A 386 -10.26 21.94 -24.44
C ARG A 386 -11.29 20.97 -23.91
N GLU A 387 -11.47 20.98 -22.59
CA GLU A 387 -12.47 20.13 -21.93
C GLU A 387 -13.33 20.97 -20.97
N SER A 388 -14.59 20.56 -20.78
CA SER A 388 -15.53 21.17 -19.85
C SER A 388 -15.65 20.27 -18.62
N ILE A 389 -15.49 20.85 -17.43
CA ILE A 389 -15.62 20.17 -16.14
C ILE A 389 -16.85 20.73 -15.42
N LEU A 390 -17.77 19.87 -15.07
CA LEU A 390 -18.96 20.27 -14.30
C LEU A 390 -18.55 20.56 -12.85
N VAL A 391 -19.07 21.65 -12.31
CA VAL A 391 -18.77 22.10 -10.93
C VAL A 391 -20.09 22.27 -10.18
N LYS A 392 -20.21 21.62 -9.02
CA LYS A 392 -21.40 21.69 -8.17
C LYS A 392 -21.76 23.15 -7.86
N GLY A 393 -22.98 23.56 -8.23
CA GLY A 393 -23.52 24.88 -7.94
C GLY A 393 -22.98 26.02 -8.82
N GLU A 394 -22.20 25.72 -9.85
CA GLU A 394 -21.60 26.71 -10.75
C GLU A 394 -21.79 26.34 -12.22
N SER A 395 -21.49 27.28 -13.12
CA SER A 395 -21.34 26.99 -14.53
C SER A 395 -20.11 26.09 -14.77
N PRO A 396 -20.15 25.22 -15.80
CA PRO A 396 -19.03 24.38 -16.15
C PRO A 396 -17.75 25.17 -16.38
N ALA A 397 -16.63 24.71 -15.79
CA ALA A 397 -15.32 25.30 -16.00
C ALA A 397 -14.70 24.75 -17.29
N THR A 398 -14.21 25.65 -18.16
CA THR A 398 -13.42 25.26 -19.33
C THR A 398 -11.95 25.22 -18.96
N VAL A 399 -11.29 24.08 -19.19
CA VAL A 399 -9.85 23.89 -18.98
C VAL A 399 -9.15 23.58 -20.30
N THR A 400 -7.89 23.99 -20.42
CA THR A 400 -7.04 23.64 -21.55
C THR A 400 -5.93 22.73 -21.07
N LEU A 401 -5.91 21.50 -21.55
CA LEU A 401 -4.89 20.50 -21.28
C LEU A 401 -3.83 20.55 -22.37
N LYS A 402 -2.58 20.80 -22.02
CA LYS A 402 -1.48 20.93 -22.97
C LYS A 402 -0.51 19.75 -22.86
N TYR A 403 0.08 19.38 -23.97
CA TYR A 403 1.03 18.27 -24.06
C TYR A 403 2.22 18.65 -24.94
N THR A 404 3.41 18.36 -24.46
CA THR A 404 4.62 18.29 -25.29
C THR A 404 4.77 16.87 -25.87
N ARG A 405 5.83 16.62 -26.61
CA ARG A 405 6.18 15.29 -27.09
C ARG A 405 6.51 14.31 -25.97
N HIS A 406 6.98 14.80 -24.82
CA HIS A 406 7.32 13.96 -23.66
C HIS A 406 6.12 13.68 -22.74
N GLY A 407 5.08 14.52 -22.79
CA GLY A 407 3.90 14.25 -21.98
C GLY A 407 3.11 15.50 -21.59
N PRO A 408 2.23 15.37 -20.59
CA PRO A 408 1.38 16.45 -20.08
C PRO A 408 2.20 17.59 -19.49
N VAL A 409 1.82 18.84 -19.85
CA VAL A 409 2.37 20.07 -19.29
C VAL A 409 1.66 20.33 -17.97
N VAL A 410 2.41 20.31 -16.88
CA VAL A 410 1.88 20.47 -15.52
C VAL A 410 1.97 21.93 -15.03
N TYR A 411 2.92 22.69 -15.56
CA TYR A 411 3.13 24.09 -15.18
C TYR A 411 3.72 24.90 -16.36
N GLU A 412 3.33 26.17 -16.44
CA GLU A 412 3.86 27.12 -17.42
C GLU A 412 4.21 28.43 -16.71
N ASP A 413 5.43 28.89 -16.89
CA ASP A 413 5.88 30.22 -16.53
C ASP A 413 6.05 31.09 -17.80
N THR A 414 5.06 31.90 -18.08
CA THR A 414 5.07 32.76 -19.26
C THR A 414 6.02 33.95 -19.14
N VAL A 415 6.43 34.32 -17.93
CA VAL A 415 7.36 35.42 -17.66
C VAL A 415 8.81 34.98 -17.94
N ARG A 416 9.16 33.80 -17.44
CA ARG A 416 10.49 33.20 -17.70
C ARG A 416 10.56 32.45 -19.03
N HIS A 417 9.45 32.32 -19.74
CA HIS A 417 9.32 31.54 -20.99
C HIS A 417 9.69 30.05 -20.77
N LEU A 418 9.13 29.44 -19.73
CA LEU A 418 9.34 28.03 -19.36
C LEU A 418 8.03 27.24 -19.37
N ALA A 419 8.13 25.97 -19.66
CA ALA A 419 7.08 24.99 -19.45
C ALA A 419 7.67 23.70 -18.85
N TYR A 420 6.91 23.09 -17.97
CA TYR A 420 7.29 21.85 -17.28
C TYR A 420 6.35 20.74 -17.68
N ALA A 421 6.89 19.64 -18.19
CA ALA A 421 6.08 18.49 -18.59
C ALA A 421 6.59 17.21 -17.94
N VAL A 422 5.67 16.36 -17.51
CA VAL A 422 5.97 15.05 -16.93
C VAL A 422 5.97 13.99 -18.03
N ARG A 423 7.09 13.31 -18.21
CA ARG A 423 7.12 12.06 -18.98
C ARG A 423 6.90 10.91 -17.99
N ALA A 424 5.81 10.18 -18.20
CA ALA A 424 5.42 9.08 -17.34
C ALA A 424 5.32 7.79 -18.15
N ALA A 425 6.14 6.79 -17.83
CA ALA A 425 6.14 5.49 -18.49
C ALA A 425 4.82 4.74 -18.29
N TRP A 426 4.11 5.03 -17.21
CA TRP A 426 2.80 4.45 -16.94
C TRP A 426 1.67 4.98 -17.85
N LEU A 427 1.91 6.03 -18.62
CA LEU A 427 1.00 6.45 -19.70
C LEU A 427 1.18 5.63 -20.99
N GLU A 428 2.21 4.80 -21.08
CA GLU A 428 2.40 3.89 -22.21
C GLU A 428 1.32 2.77 -22.21
N PRO A 429 1.08 2.13 -23.38
CA PRO A 429 0.21 0.96 -23.44
C PRO A 429 0.66 -0.16 -22.51
N GLY A 430 -0.27 -0.72 -21.74
CA GLY A 430 0.01 -1.72 -20.72
C GLY A 430 0.30 -1.14 -19.33
N GLY A 431 0.05 0.16 -19.12
CA GLY A 431 0.28 0.85 -17.85
C GLY A 431 -0.90 0.83 -16.87
N ALA A 432 -1.98 0.07 -17.10
CA ALA A 432 -3.01 -0.10 -16.08
C ALA A 432 -2.51 -0.99 -14.94
N PRO A 433 -2.59 -0.52 -13.67
CA PRO A 433 -2.03 -1.23 -12.54
C PRO A 433 -2.63 -2.63 -12.35
N TYR A 434 -1.78 -3.62 -12.08
CA TYR A 434 -2.12 -5.01 -11.71
C TYR A 434 -2.87 -5.83 -12.78
N MET A 435 -3.20 -5.28 -13.94
CA MET A 435 -4.00 -5.97 -14.95
C MET A 435 -3.30 -7.22 -15.55
N ALA A 436 -1.98 -7.30 -15.46
CA ALA A 436 -1.23 -8.49 -15.88
C ALA A 436 -1.52 -9.72 -15.00
N SER A 437 -2.12 -9.54 -13.80
CA SER A 437 -2.55 -10.63 -12.93
C SER A 437 -3.50 -11.61 -13.62
N LEU A 438 -4.31 -11.16 -14.58
CA LEU A 438 -5.18 -12.05 -15.38
C LEU A 438 -4.42 -13.18 -16.10
N ARG A 439 -3.15 -12.95 -16.46
CA ARG A 439 -2.29 -14.01 -17.01
C ARG A 439 -1.64 -14.86 -15.90
N MET A 440 -1.29 -14.24 -14.77
CA MET A 440 -0.71 -14.91 -13.62
C MET A 440 -1.70 -15.88 -12.99
N ASP A 441 -2.98 -15.51 -12.92
CA ASP A 441 -4.08 -16.32 -12.38
C ASP A 441 -4.21 -17.69 -13.06
N GLN A 442 -3.76 -17.82 -14.31
CA GLN A 442 -3.81 -19.05 -15.10
C GLN A 442 -2.45 -19.75 -15.24
N ALA A 443 -1.37 -19.19 -14.69
CA ALA A 443 -0.05 -19.80 -14.78
C ALA A 443 0.02 -21.12 -13.98
N THR A 444 0.58 -22.17 -14.61
CA THR A 444 0.72 -23.52 -14.03
C THR A 444 2.16 -23.86 -13.69
N THR A 445 3.11 -23.06 -14.19
CA THR A 445 4.55 -23.26 -14.00
C THR A 445 5.24 -21.93 -13.77
N TRP A 446 6.47 -21.99 -13.24
CA TRP A 446 7.34 -20.81 -13.13
C TRP A 446 7.55 -20.11 -14.48
N ASP A 447 7.77 -20.87 -15.55
CA ASP A 447 8.04 -20.27 -16.86
C ASP A 447 6.82 -19.52 -17.41
N GLU A 448 5.61 -20.05 -17.23
CA GLU A 448 4.36 -19.39 -17.59
C GLU A 448 4.12 -18.16 -16.72
N PHE A 449 4.36 -18.26 -15.40
CA PHE A 449 4.26 -17.13 -14.49
C PHE A 449 5.26 -16.02 -14.87
N ARG A 450 6.52 -16.41 -15.12
CA ARG A 450 7.56 -15.47 -15.55
C ARG A 450 7.22 -14.81 -16.90
N ALA A 451 6.64 -15.57 -17.84
CA ALA A 451 6.14 -15.02 -19.10
C ALA A 451 4.99 -14.02 -18.86
N ALA A 452 4.08 -14.30 -17.92
CA ALA A 452 3.01 -13.38 -17.50
C ALA A 452 3.58 -12.10 -16.89
N CYS A 453 4.66 -12.19 -16.12
CA CYS A 453 5.37 -11.02 -15.56
C CYS A 453 5.83 -10.02 -16.64
N SER A 454 6.12 -10.46 -17.87
CA SER A 454 6.52 -9.56 -18.96
C SER A 454 5.47 -8.54 -19.38
N TYR A 455 4.23 -8.72 -18.93
CA TYR A 455 3.10 -7.80 -19.15
C TYR A 455 2.83 -6.89 -17.95
N SER A 456 3.54 -7.07 -16.82
CA SER A 456 3.34 -6.29 -15.59
C SER A 456 4.16 -5.00 -15.63
N ASN A 457 3.65 -4.01 -16.38
CA ASN A 457 4.32 -2.72 -16.51
C ASN A 457 4.20 -1.88 -15.24
N ILE A 458 3.06 -1.91 -14.55
CA ILE A 458 2.74 -1.05 -13.40
C ILE A 458 1.95 -1.86 -12.35
N PRO A 459 2.30 -1.64 -11.06
CA PRO A 459 3.50 -0.95 -10.54
C PRO A 459 4.80 -1.74 -10.75
N GLY A 460 5.96 -1.14 -10.45
CA GLY A 460 7.22 -1.87 -10.32
C GLY A 460 7.15 -2.75 -9.08
N GLU A 461 7.31 -4.06 -9.25
CA GLU A 461 7.12 -5.03 -8.16
C GLU A 461 8.18 -6.13 -8.20
N ASN A 462 8.44 -6.72 -7.03
CA ASN A 462 9.09 -8.00 -6.84
C ASN A 462 8.02 -9.10 -6.87
N MET A 463 7.86 -9.76 -7.98
CA MET A 463 6.92 -10.87 -8.11
C MET A 463 7.59 -12.16 -7.62
N ILE A 464 6.99 -12.83 -6.64
CA ILE A 464 7.46 -14.12 -6.12
C ILE A 464 6.52 -15.24 -6.53
N TRP A 465 7.07 -16.46 -6.61
CA TRP A 465 6.38 -17.70 -6.96
C TRP A 465 6.78 -18.85 -6.07
N ALA A 466 5.81 -19.67 -5.65
CA ALA A 466 6.03 -20.94 -4.97
C ALA A 466 5.06 -21.98 -5.52
N ASP A 467 5.53 -23.18 -5.90
CA ASP A 467 4.68 -24.17 -6.55
C ASP A 467 4.56 -25.51 -5.79
N VAL A 468 3.61 -26.32 -6.24
CA VAL A 468 3.33 -27.66 -5.71
C VAL A 468 4.52 -28.64 -5.83
N ARG A 469 5.51 -28.34 -6.68
CA ARG A 469 6.73 -29.13 -6.85
C ARG A 469 7.82 -28.74 -5.86
N GLY A 470 7.56 -27.71 -5.03
CA GLY A 470 8.50 -27.20 -4.05
C GLY A 470 9.50 -26.19 -4.58
N ASN A 471 9.32 -25.72 -5.83
CA ASN A 471 10.14 -24.67 -6.44
C ASN A 471 9.73 -23.29 -5.95
N ILE A 472 10.71 -22.37 -5.99
CA ILE A 472 10.53 -20.97 -5.67
C ILE A 472 11.18 -20.09 -6.73
N GLY A 473 10.57 -18.93 -7.03
CA GLY A 473 11.07 -17.99 -7.99
C GLY A 473 10.82 -16.54 -7.61
N TRP A 474 11.58 -15.64 -8.22
CA TRP A 474 11.42 -14.19 -8.12
C TRP A 474 11.74 -13.54 -9.46
N GLN A 475 10.92 -12.56 -9.87
CA GLN A 475 11.14 -11.71 -11.03
C GLN A 475 10.80 -10.26 -10.66
N ALA A 476 11.75 -9.34 -10.84
CA ALA A 476 11.47 -7.91 -10.77
C ALA A 476 10.69 -7.47 -12.01
N VAL A 477 9.57 -6.75 -11.82
CA VAL A 477 8.72 -6.25 -12.91
C VAL A 477 8.63 -4.73 -12.88
N GLY A 478 7.86 -4.16 -13.80
CA GLY A 478 7.66 -2.71 -13.99
C GLY A 478 8.35 -2.18 -15.22
N ILE A 479 7.73 -1.20 -15.88
CA ILE A 479 8.29 -0.52 -17.05
C ILE A 479 9.45 0.37 -16.61
N ALA A 480 10.62 0.18 -17.19
CA ALA A 480 11.86 0.84 -16.79
C ALA A 480 12.47 1.60 -17.98
N PRO A 481 12.43 2.94 -17.99
CA PRO A 481 13.06 3.74 -19.01
C PRO A 481 14.59 3.61 -19.00
N ILE A 482 15.21 3.50 -20.15
CA ILE A 482 16.66 3.55 -20.31
C ILE A 482 17.07 5.00 -20.48
N ARG A 483 17.82 5.55 -19.52
CA ARG A 483 18.29 6.94 -19.47
C ARG A 483 19.79 7.02 -19.80
N PRO A 484 20.18 7.36 -21.03
CA PRO A 484 21.60 7.42 -21.38
C PRO A 484 22.36 8.54 -20.68
N ASN A 485 21.70 9.68 -20.42
CA ASN A 485 22.36 10.93 -20.03
C ASN A 485 21.90 11.50 -18.69
N SER A 486 20.97 10.85 -17.98
CA SER A 486 20.46 11.29 -16.67
C SER A 486 20.34 10.12 -15.71
N SER A 487 20.21 10.44 -14.41
CA SER A 487 19.90 9.44 -13.36
C SER A 487 18.39 9.27 -13.13
N GLY A 488 17.55 10.20 -13.60
CA GLY A 488 16.12 10.27 -13.23
C GLY A 488 15.85 10.92 -11.87
N LEU A 489 16.89 11.38 -11.16
CA LEU A 489 16.75 11.91 -9.80
C LEU A 489 16.67 13.45 -9.74
N VAL A 490 16.89 14.14 -10.84
CA VAL A 490 16.77 15.61 -10.93
C VAL A 490 16.17 16.01 -12.27
N PRO A 491 15.42 17.14 -12.35
CA PRO A 491 14.80 17.60 -13.58
C PRO A 491 15.80 17.79 -14.73
N VAL A 492 15.37 17.52 -15.96
CA VAL A 492 16.21 17.56 -17.14
C VAL A 492 15.68 18.52 -18.19
N ALA A 493 16.56 18.99 -19.08
CA ALA A 493 16.15 19.83 -20.20
C ALA A 493 15.31 19.06 -21.23
N GLY A 494 14.22 19.66 -21.69
CA GLY A 494 13.31 19.06 -22.68
C GLY A 494 13.75 19.23 -24.14
N ASP A 495 15.03 19.49 -24.39
CA ASP A 495 15.56 19.88 -25.69
C ASP A 495 16.05 18.70 -26.56
N GLY A 496 15.86 17.47 -26.12
CA GLY A 496 16.20 16.23 -26.83
C GLY A 496 17.51 15.58 -26.40
N ARG A 497 18.30 16.21 -25.52
CA ARG A 497 19.56 15.62 -25.01
C ARG A 497 19.33 14.52 -23.98
N PHE A 498 18.21 14.54 -23.30
CA PHE A 498 17.84 13.63 -22.21
C PHE A 498 16.68 12.70 -22.58
N ASP A 499 16.45 12.51 -23.90
CA ASP A 499 15.42 11.56 -24.35
C ASP A 499 15.72 10.14 -23.85
N TRP A 500 14.68 9.42 -23.44
CA TRP A 500 14.79 8.01 -23.14
C TRP A 500 15.16 7.19 -24.39
N ALA A 501 16.04 6.24 -24.24
CA ALA A 501 16.47 5.33 -25.33
C ALA A 501 15.56 4.08 -25.46
N GLY A 502 14.35 4.14 -24.95
CA GLY A 502 13.41 3.02 -24.90
C GLY A 502 13.24 2.47 -23.49
N TYR A 503 12.82 1.22 -23.40
CA TYR A 503 12.53 0.54 -22.14
C TYR A 503 13.29 -0.76 -22.03
N LEU A 504 13.79 -1.06 -20.83
CA LEU A 504 14.39 -2.36 -20.52
C LEU A 504 13.31 -3.44 -20.57
N PRO A 505 13.50 -4.54 -21.31
CA PRO A 505 12.57 -5.67 -21.26
C PRO A 505 12.42 -6.19 -19.83
N ILE A 506 11.19 -6.42 -19.36
CA ILE A 506 10.93 -6.84 -17.99
C ILE A 506 11.69 -8.13 -17.63
N LEU A 507 11.79 -9.09 -18.56
CA LEU A 507 12.48 -10.36 -18.31
C LEU A 507 14.01 -10.23 -18.23
N ASP A 508 14.57 -9.09 -18.64
CA ASP A 508 16.00 -8.77 -18.47
C ASP A 508 16.28 -8.14 -17.10
N LYS A 509 15.24 -7.77 -16.34
CA LYS A 509 15.41 -7.31 -14.96
C LYS A 509 15.92 -8.42 -14.05
N PRO A 510 16.45 -8.06 -12.85
CA PRO A 510 16.92 -9.05 -11.89
C PRO A 510 15.86 -10.10 -11.58
N HIS A 511 16.28 -11.35 -11.46
CA HIS A 511 15.42 -12.49 -11.15
C HIS A 511 16.22 -13.64 -10.53
N ALA A 512 15.53 -14.59 -9.88
CA ALA A 512 16.13 -15.78 -9.32
C ALA A 512 15.15 -16.96 -9.40
N TYR A 513 15.68 -18.17 -9.54
CA TYR A 513 14.91 -19.41 -9.51
C TYR A 513 15.66 -20.49 -8.74
N ASN A 514 15.04 -21.06 -7.72
CA ASN A 514 15.60 -22.10 -6.86
C ASN A 514 17.03 -21.80 -6.35
N PRO A 515 17.27 -20.64 -5.71
CA PRO A 515 18.59 -20.31 -5.20
C PRO A 515 19.04 -21.33 -4.14
N PRO A 516 20.38 -21.51 -3.96
CA PRO A 516 20.93 -22.53 -3.06
C PRO A 516 20.54 -22.32 -1.59
N GLU A 517 20.25 -21.10 -1.18
CA GLU A 517 19.77 -20.74 0.16
C GLU A 517 18.41 -21.39 0.48
N GLY A 518 17.65 -21.72 -0.55
CA GLY A 518 16.34 -22.32 -0.47
C GLY A 518 15.24 -21.38 0.02
N PHE A 519 15.46 -20.08 -0.04
CA PHE A 519 14.45 -19.04 0.16
C PHE A 519 14.78 -17.78 -0.66
N ILE A 520 13.77 -16.95 -0.92
CA ILE A 520 13.90 -15.62 -1.49
C ILE A 520 13.06 -14.71 -0.62
N ALA A 521 13.59 -13.54 -0.24
CA ALA A 521 12.88 -12.56 0.59
C ALA A 521 13.04 -11.16 0.03
N THR A 522 11.97 -10.40 0.01
CA THR A 522 11.98 -8.99 -0.38
C THR A 522 11.20 -8.15 0.62
N ALA A 523 11.73 -6.99 0.97
CA ALA A 523 11.09 -6.02 1.84
C ALA A 523 11.35 -4.59 1.33
N ASN A 524 11.25 -4.42 0.01
CA ASN A 524 11.54 -3.18 -0.73
C ASN A 524 13.03 -2.77 -0.70
N ASN A 525 13.90 -3.64 -0.24
CA ASN A 525 15.34 -3.46 -0.27
C ASN A 525 15.89 -3.70 -1.68
N ASN A 526 17.07 -3.20 -1.94
CA ASN A 526 17.77 -3.47 -3.18
C ASN A 526 18.12 -4.96 -3.33
N LEU A 527 17.67 -5.56 -4.41
CA LEU A 527 17.98 -6.93 -4.81
C LEU A 527 18.75 -6.98 -6.16
N THR A 528 19.14 -5.82 -6.68
CA THR A 528 19.89 -5.74 -7.93
C THR A 528 21.32 -6.19 -7.67
N PRO A 529 21.84 -7.19 -8.40
CA PRO A 529 23.22 -7.63 -8.26
C PRO A 529 24.24 -6.50 -8.54
N ASP A 530 25.40 -6.56 -7.89
CA ASP A 530 26.40 -5.51 -8.01
C ASP A 530 26.98 -5.37 -9.42
N ASP A 531 27.00 -6.44 -10.18
CA ASP A 531 27.47 -6.52 -11.57
C ASP A 531 26.36 -6.35 -12.61
N TYR A 532 25.13 -5.96 -12.19
CA TYR A 532 23.98 -5.83 -13.10
C TYR A 532 24.24 -4.77 -14.19
N PRO A 533 24.13 -5.11 -15.51
CA PRO A 533 24.61 -4.25 -16.58
C PRO A 533 23.71 -3.06 -16.91
N HIS A 534 22.41 -3.10 -16.53
CA HIS A 534 21.42 -2.08 -16.91
C HIS A 534 21.03 -1.16 -15.75
N ARG A 535 22.01 -0.70 -14.96
CA ARG A 535 21.75 0.16 -13.79
C ARG A 535 21.05 1.46 -14.13
N ASN A 536 21.30 2.02 -15.31
CA ASN A 536 20.67 3.24 -15.79
C ASN A 536 19.15 3.10 -16.09
N ALA A 537 18.60 1.89 -15.95
CA ALA A 537 17.18 1.60 -16.03
C ALA A 537 16.60 1.12 -14.69
N ILE A 538 17.43 1.03 -13.63
CA ILE A 538 17.01 0.64 -12.28
C ILE A 538 17.19 1.85 -11.37
N GLY A 539 16.27 2.06 -10.44
CA GLY A 539 16.32 3.15 -9.46
C GLY A 539 17.51 3.09 -8.49
N TRP A 540 17.68 4.14 -7.73
CA TRP A 540 18.76 4.35 -6.76
C TRP A 540 18.24 4.42 -5.32
N GLU A 541 16.93 4.40 -5.15
CA GLU A 541 16.25 4.58 -3.88
C GLU A 541 15.53 3.29 -3.49
N TRP A 542 15.78 2.84 -2.26
CA TRP A 542 15.25 1.59 -1.73
C TRP A 542 14.91 1.77 -0.25
N ALA A 543 14.06 0.92 0.27
CA ALA A 543 13.82 0.89 1.71
C ALA A 543 15.08 0.51 2.48
N ASP A 544 15.17 0.99 3.72
CA ASP A 544 16.21 0.58 4.66
C ASP A 544 16.26 -0.95 4.83
N PRO A 545 17.44 -1.56 5.04
CA PRO A 545 17.64 -3.01 4.89
C PRO A 545 17.07 -3.84 6.05
N TYR A 546 16.60 -3.24 7.13
CA TYR A 546 16.36 -3.91 8.41
C TYR A 546 15.26 -4.96 8.36
N ARG A 547 14.15 -4.72 7.68
CA ARG A 547 13.08 -5.70 7.50
C ARG A 547 13.57 -6.93 6.73
N ALA A 548 14.23 -6.71 5.59
CA ALA A 548 14.80 -7.78 4.78
C ALA A 548 15.88 -8.55 5.53
N ALA A 549 16.78 -7.86 6.26
CA ALA A 549 17.83 -8.48 7.07
C ALA A 549 17.23 -9.37 8.18
N ARG A 550 16.14 -8.93 8.85
CA ARG A 550 15.47 -9.75 9.85
C ARG A 550 14.81 -10.99 9.25
N VAL A 551 14.16 -10.88 8.11
CA VAL A 551 13.61 -12.03 7.40
C VAL A 551 14.72 -13.00 7.00
N ALA A 552 15.82 -12.51 6.45
CA ALA A 552 16.97 -13.33 6.07
C ALA A 552 17.65 -13.98 7.28
N GLU A 553 17.75 -13.29 8.43
CA GLU A 553 18.27 -13.86 9.69
C GLU A 553 17.45 -15.09 10.13
N VAL A 554 16.12 -14.96 10.12
CA VAL A 554 15.23 -16.04 10.57
C VAL A 554 15.24 -17.21 9.57
N LEU A 555 15.06 -16.93 8.28
CA LEU A 555 15.02 -17.95 7.25
C LEU A 555 16.39 -18.57 6.98
N GLY A 556 17.48 -17.80 7.15
CA GLY A 556 18.86 -18.25 6.98
C GLY A 556 19.41 -19.10 8.14
N SER A 557 18.68 -19.23 9.26
CA SER A 557 19.13 -19.95 10.46
C SER A 557 19.41 -21.46 10.27
N GLY A 558 19.14 -22.02 9.09
CA GLY A 558 19.29 -23.45 8.81
C GLY A 558 18.14 -24.34 9.31
N ARG A 559 17.27 -23.82 10.16
CA ARG A 559 16.09 -24.52 10.66
C ARG A 559 15.01 -24.66 9.57
N ARG A 560 14.32 -25.80 9.52
CA ARG A 560 13.10 -25.93 8.72
C ARG A 560 11.97 -25.14 9.35
N VAL A 561 11.20 -24.44 8.53
CA VAL A 561 10.11 -23.59 8.97
C VAL A 561 8.75 -24.23 8.71
N SER A 562 7.77 -23.85 9.51
CA SER A 562 6.35 -24.20 9.38
C SER A 562 5.54 -22.99 8.95
N LEU A 563 4.27 -23.20 8.58
CA LEU A 563 3.30 -22.13 8.35
C LEU A 563 3.17 -21.20 9.58
N MET A 564 3.20 -21.78 10.79
CA MET A 564 3.17 -20.99 12.03
C MET A 564 4.42 -20.12 12.22
N ASP A 565 5.60 -20.57 11.77
CA ASP A 565 6.81 -19.76 11.80
C ASP A 565 6.71 -18.58 10.81
N MET A 566 6.05 -18.80 9.65
CA MET A 566 5.77 -17.72 8.69
C MET A 566 4.82 -16.65 9.28
N MET A 567 3.76 -17.07 10.01
CA MET A 567 2.84 -16.16 10.69
C MET A 567 3.58 -15.31 11.74
N ARG A 568 4.44 -15.94 12.55
CA ARG A 568 5.24 -15.24 13.55
C ARG A 568 6.23 -14.26 12.92
N LEU A 569 6.80 -14.62 11.77
CA LEU A 569 7.73 -13.77 11.06
C LEU A 569 7.04 -12.54 10.44
N GLN A 570 5.82 -12.69 9.90
CA GLN A 570 5.05 -11.53 9.40
C GLN A 570 4.66 -10.53 10.49
N THR A 571 4.65 -10.96 11.74
CA THR A 571 4.30 -10.14 12.89
C THR A 571 5.47 -9.95 13.87
N ASP A 572 6.71 -10.14 13.38
CA ASP A 572 7.92 -9.97 14.18
C ASP A 572 8.23 -8.48 14.38
N TYR A 573 8.24 -8.05 15.63
CA TYR A 573 8.52 -6.69 16.07
C TYR A 573 9.97 -6.48 16.56
N THR A 574 10.91 -7.36 16.19
CA THR A 574 12.32 -7.22 16.53
C THR A 574 12.94 -6.06 15.75
N SER A 575 13.47 -5.05 16.46
CA SER A 575 14.16 -3.90 15.89
C SER A 575 15.66 -4.15 15.73
N LEU A 576 16.14 -4.30 14.51
CA LEU A 576 17.58 -4.40 14.24
C LEU A 576 18.31 -3.07 14.47
N PRO A 577 17.74 -1.89 14.18
CA PRO A 577 18.33 -0.62 14.59
C PRO A 577 18.53 -0.52 16.10
N ALA A 578 17.56 -0.92 16.92
CA ALA A 578 17.70 -0.96 18.37
C ALA A 578 18.84 -1.89 18.82
N ARG A 579 18.92 -3.07 18.19
CA ARG A 579 20.00 -4.05 18.46
C ARG A 579 21.39 -3.50 18.13
N ALA A 580 21.50 -2.60 17.16
CA ALA A 580 22.76 -1.94 16.80
C ALA A 580 23.10 -0.76 17.72
N LEU A 581 22.12 0.04 18.13
CA LEU A 581 22.34 1.32 18.80
C LEU A 581 22.29 1.24 20.32
N VAL A 582 21.36 0.47 20.89
CA VAL A 582 21.18 0.40 22.36
C VAL A 582 22.42 -0.08 23.12
N PRO A 583 23.22 -1.04 22.63
CA PRO A 583 24.46 -1.42 23.32
C PRO A 583 25.46 -0.28 23.54
N MET A 584 25.37 0.82 22.79
CA MET A 584 26.25 1.98 22.97
C MET A 584 26.06 2.68 24.31
N PHE A 585 24.91 2.46 24.97
CA PHE A 585 24.67 3.00 26.32
C PHE A 585 25.41 2.28 27.46
N ALA A 586 25.99 1.12 27.20
CA ALA A 586 26.50 0.24 28.26
C ALA A 586 27.57 0.91 29.16
N ALA A 587 28.41 1.77 28.58
CA ALA A 587 29.47 2.50 29.31
C ALA A 587 29.09 3.94 29.69
N LEU A 588 27.83 4.37 29.39
CA LEU A 588 27.37 5.73 29.64
C LEU A 588 26.54 5.77 30.94
N HIS A 589 26.59 6.91 31.64
CA HIS A 589 25.87 7.13 32.90
C HIS A 589 25.26 8.53 32.95
N SER A 590 24.18 8.68 33.71
CA SER A 590 23.58 9.98 34.00
C SER A 590 23.50 10.23 35.50
N ALA A 591 23.75 11.46 35.91
CA ALA A 591 23.52 11.90 37.28
C ALA A 591 22.01 12.13 37.57
N ASP A 592 21.18 12.32 36.52
CA ASP A 592 19.73 12.39 36.62
C ASP A 592 19.17 10.97 36.76
N SER A 593 18.45 10.73 37.86
CA SER A 593 17.91 9.40 38.19
C SER A 593 16.85 8.90 37.23
N ALA A 594 16.05 9.78 36.60
CA ALA A 594 15.04 9.38 35.63
C ALA A 594 15.70 8.97 34.31
N VAL A 595 16.73 9.72 33.86
CA VAL A 595 17.51 9.39 32.66
C VAL A 595 18.30 8.10 32.86
N GLU A 596 18.90 7.91 34.04
CA GLU A 596 19.62 6.67 34.37
C GLU A 596 18.70 5.47 34.44
N GLY A 597 17.49 5.62 35.02
CA GLY A 597 16.46 4.59 35.01
C GLY A 597 16.02 4.18 33.61
N ALA A 598 15.84 5.16 32.70
CA ALA A 598 15.53 4.91 31.30
C ALA A 598 16.68 4.18 30.58
N ARG A 599 17.93 4.59 30.82
CA ARG A 599 19.12 3.93 30.26
C ARG A 599 19.22 2.45 30.70
N LEU A 600 18.97 2.17 31.98
CA LEU A 600 18.97 0.80 32.52
C LEU A 600 17.86 -0.03 31.89
N ALA A 601 16.64 0.53 31.75
CA ALA A 601 15.53 -0.15 31.10
C ALA A 601 15.85 -0.53 29.63
N LEU A 602 16.59 0.33 28.91
CA LEU A 602 17.08 0.02 27.56
C LEU A 602 18.13 -1.10 27.60
N GLY A 603 19.02 -1.12 28.59
CA GLY A 603 20.08 -2.14 28.72
C GLY A 603 19.55 -3.55 28.94
N ASP A 604 18.43 -3.70 29.61
CA ASP A 604 17.81 -5.00 29.94
C ASP A 604 16.79 -5.45 28.87
N TRP A 605 16.61 -4.66 27.80
CA TRP A 605 15.59 -4.90 26.80
C TRP A 605 16.01 -5.93 25.72
N ASN A 606 15.04 -6.73 25.24
CA ASN A 606 15.22 -7.74 24.20
C ASN A 606 15.10 -7.22 22.76
N PHE A 607 14.99 -5.91 22.58
CA PHE A 607 14.84 -5.20 21.30
C PHE A 607 13.55 -5.53 20.53
N VAL A 608 12.52 -6.06 21.21
CA VAL A 608 11.20 -6.29 20.62
C VAL A 608 10.30 -5.10 20.93
N LEU A 609 9.79 -4.45 19.88
CA LEU A 609 8.87 -3.31 19.99
C LEU A 609 7.44 -3.80 20.31
N ASP A 610 7.30 -4.53 21.43
CA ASP A 610 5.99 -4.97 21.92
C ASP A 610 5.20 -3.79 22.48
N LYS A 611 3.89 -3.77 22.24
CA LYS A 611 2.99 -2.70 22.71
C LYS A 611 2.97 -2.52 24.22
N SER A 612 3.30 -3.55 25.00
CA SER A 612 3.37 -3.51 26.46
C SER A 612 4.77 -3.12 27.00
N SER A 613 5.77 -3.03 26.12
CA SER A 613 7.16 -2.78 26.53
C SER A 613 7.41 -1.30 26.82
N VAL A 614 7.82 -1.00 28.06
CA VAL A 614 8.28 0.33 28.49
C VAL A 614 9.59 0.70 27.78
N ALA A 615 10.53 -0.25 27.69
CA ALA A 615 11.81 -0.01 27.02
C ALA A 615 11.62 0.33 25.53
N ALA A 616 10.66 -0.32 24.86
CA ALA A 616 10.28 0.01 23.48
C ALA A 616 9.77 1.46 23.36
N GLY A 617 8.92 1.90 24.28
CA GLY A 617 8.45 3.29 24.29
C GLY A 617 9.58 4.30 24.55
N ILE A 618 10.48 4.02 25.51
CA ILE A 618 11.66 4.86 25.74
C ILE A 618 12.55 4.90 24.49
N TYR A 619 12.78 3.75 23.84
CA TYR A 619 13.57 3.65 22.60
C TYR A 619 12.97 4.50 21.48
N GLU A 620 11.69 4.41 21.22
CA GLU A 620 11.03 5.16 20.13
C GLU A 620 11.07 6.68 20.37
N ALA A 621 10.86 7.13 21.60
CA ALA A 621 11.02 8.54 21.96
C ALA A 621 12.47 9.00 21.78
N TRP A 622 13.43 8.19 22.25
CA TRP A 622 14.85 8.44 22.07
C TRP A 622 15.28 8.44 20.60
N PHE A 623 14.79 7.47 19.82
CA PHE A 623 15.13 7.34 18.39
C PHE A 623 14.71 8.58 17.59
N ARG A 624 13.57 9.15 17.89
CA ARG A 624 13.13 10.44 17.31
C ARG A 624 14.04 11.60 17.71
N ALA A 625 14.40 11.68 18.97
CA ALA A 625 15.25 12.73 19.49
C ALA A 625 16.68 12.64 18.90
N VAL A 626 17.28 11.45 18.90
CA VAL A 626 18.63 11.23 18.36
C VAL A 626 18.69 11.46 16.85
N SER A 627 17.66 11.06 16.10
CA SER A 627 17.54 11.35 14.66
C SER A 627 17.61 12.85 14.39
N THR A 628 16.91 13.66 15.18
CA THR A 628 16.91 15.12 15.06
C THR A 628 18.29 15.69 15.41
N HIS A 629 18.89 15.27 16.52
CA HIS A 629 20.20 15.79 16.95
C HIS A 629 21.32 15.42 15.97
N VAL A 630 21.31 14.18 15.44
CA VAL A 630 22.31 13.74 14.45
C VAL A 630 22.11 14.47 13.14
N ARG A 631 20.86 14.61 12.66
CA ARG A 631 20.57 15.43 11.47
C ARG A 631 21.15 16.84 11.63
N ASP A 632 21.00 17.46 12.80
CA ASP A 632 21.47 18.82 13.05
C ASP A 632 23.00 18.93 13.12
N VAL A 633 23.70 17.83 13.34
CA VAL A 633 25.16 17.74 13.19
C VAL A 633 25.54 17.56 11.72
N MET A 634 24.85 16.70 11.00
CA MET A 634 25.23 16.28 9.65
C MET A 634 24.76 17.24 8.56
N VAL A 635 23.67 17.99 8.82
CA VAL A 635 23.01 18.87 7.85
C VAL A 635 23.18 20.33 8.27
N PRO A 636 23.81 21.18 7.43
CA PRO A 636 23.92 22.61 7.70
C PRO A 636 22.56 23.27 7.94
N ALA A 637 22.49 24.23 8.86
CA ALA A 637 21.22 24.85 9.27
C ALA A 637 20.33 25.34 8.11
N PRO A 638 20.87 25.98 7.05
CA PRO A 638 20.03 26.40 5.91
C PRO A 638 19.38 25.26 5.14
N ALA A 639 19.98 24.04 5.14
CA ALA A 639 19.46 22.88 4.42
C ALA A 639 18.47 22.05 5.23
N ARG A 640 18.42 22.18 6.55
CA ARG A 640 17.56 21.38 7.44
C ARG A 640 16.06 21.40 7.09
N PRO A 641 15.47 22.53 6.69
CA PRO A 641 14.06 22.53 6.28
C PRO A 641 13.75 21.60 5.09
N MET A 642 14.75 21.36 4.22
CA MET A 642 14.63 20.45 3.08
C MET A 642 15.02 19.01 3.41
N VAL A 643 15.55 18.74 4.61
CA VAL A 643 15.91 17.41 5.13
C VAL A 643 15.20 17.19 6.48
N PRO A 644 13.87 17.06 6.49
CA PRO A 644 13.14 16.85 7.74
C PRO A 644 13.49 15.52 8.41
N TYR A 645 13.91 14.53 7.62
CA TYR A 645 14.29 13.19 8.07
C TYR A 645 15.54 12.71 7.35
N VAL A 646 16.26 11.82 8.00
CA VAL A 646 17.33 10.99 7.40
C VAL A 646 16.92 9.53 7.45
N SER A 647 17.42 8.70 6.52
CA SER A 647 17.13 7.27 6.56
C SER A 647 17.68 6.63 7.84
N THR A 648 17.02 5.59 8.32
CA THR A 648 17.48 4.85 9.50
C THR A 648 18.86 4.26 9.25
N HIS A 649 19.15 3.83 8.01
CA HIS A 649 20.47 3.32 7.63
C HIS A 649 21.57 4.38 7.84
N ARG A 650 21.39 5.60 7.33
CA ARG A 650 22.34 6.71 7.53
C ARG A 650 22.51 7.06 9.00
N LEU A 651 21.43 7.11 9.75
CA LEU A 651 21.48 7.38 11.18
C LEU A 651 22.33 6.32 11.92
N VAL A 652 22.08 5.04 11.66
CA VAL A 652 22.84 3.94 12.27
C VAL A 652 24.30 3.99 11.82
N GLU A 653 24.57 4.19 10.53
CA GLU A 653 25.93 4.33 10.00
C GLU A 653 26.72 5.44 10.71
N TRP A 654 26.15 6.65 10.80
CA TRP A 654 26.82 7.80 11.43
C TRP A 654 27.03 7.62 12.93
N LEU A 655 26.14 6.95 13.64
CA LEU A 655 26.30 6.67 15.07
C LEU A 655 27.27 5.52 15.32
N THR A 656 27.31 4.50 14.49
CA THR A 656 28.24 3.38 14.65
C THR A 656 29.66 3.74 14.23
N SER A 657 29.81 4.63 13.26
CA SER A 657 31.11 5.05 12.69
C SER A 657 31.14 6.58 12.54
N PRO A 658 31.13 7.33 13.67
CA PRO A 658 31.09 8.79 13.63
C PRO A 658 32.33 9.38 12.99
N GLY A 659 32.16 10.21 11.97
CA GLY A 659 33.23 10.88 11.21
C GLY A 659 33.60 12.25 11.79
N GLY A 660 34.44 13.00 11.03
CA GLY A 660 34.93 14.33 11.41
C GLY A 660 33.83 15.38 11.60
N GLU A 661 32.63 15.17 11.07
CA GLU A 661 31.46 16.03 11.28
C GLU A 661 31.02 16.09 12.74
N PHE A 662 31.32 15.05 13.51
CA PHE A 662 31.11 15.04 14.97
C PHE A 662 32.19 15.85 15.73
N GLY A 663 33.17 16.42 15.03
CA GLY A 663 34.22 17.30 15.62
C GLY A 663 35.50 16.58 15.96
N VAL A 664 36.31 17.22 16.84
CA VAL A 664 37.70 16.76 17.18
C VAL A 664 37.69 15.40 17.87
N ASN A 665 36.67 15.09 18.66
CA ASN A 665 36.52 13.80 19.32
C ASN A 665 35.16 13.21 18.95
N PRO A 666 35.05 12.52 17.79
CA PRO A 666 33.77 12.04 17.27
C PRO A 666 33.03 11.09 18.22
N LEU A 667 33.73 10.17 18.89
CA LEU A 667 33.10 9.20 19.80
C LEU A 667 32.51 9.90 21.03
N ALA A 668 33.27 10.80 21.68
CA ALA A 668 32.77 11.54 22.83
C ALA A 668 31.57 12.43 22.47
N ARG A 669 31.60 13.04 21.29
CA ARG A 669 30.48 13.85 20.80
C ARG A 669 29.25 12.97 20.51
N ARG A 670 29.41 11.80 19.87
CA ARG A 670 28.34 10.81 19.69
C ARG A 670 27.72 10.44 21.05
N ASP A 671 28.54 10.06 22.02
CA ASP A 671 28.09 9.63 23.35
C ASP A 671 27.31 10.75 24.05
N SER A 672 27.79 11.99 23.94
CA SER A 672 27.04 13.16 24.40
C SER A 672 25.68 13.31 23.73
N ILE A 673 25.60 13.10 22.41
CA ILE A 673 24.36 13.17 21.66
C ILE A 673 23.41 12.05 22.09
N LEU A 674 23.88 10.82 22.28
CA LEU A 674 23.05 9.71 22.75
C LEU A 674 22.40 10.05 24.10
N MET A 675 23.18 10.53 25.07
CA MET A 675 22.69 10.87 26.40
C MET A 675 21.79 12.11 26.41
N THR A 676 22.14 13.17 25.67
CA THR A 676 21.29 14.36 25.53
C THR A 676 19.95 14.02 24.89
N SER A 677 19.94 13.13 23.88
CA SER A 677 18.71 12.65 23.24
C SER A 677 17.88 11.81 24.21
N LEU A 678 18.51 11.01 25.07
CA LEU A 678 17.80 10.24 26.09
C LEU A 678 17.17 11.15 27.14
N ALA A 679 17.89 12.16 27.59
CA ALA A 679 17.35 13.16 28.50
C ALA A 679 16.16 13.93 27.90
N SER A 680 16.25 14.29 26.61
CA SER A 680 15.15 14.94 25.89
C SER A 680 13.92 14.01 25.79
N ALA A 681 14.12 12.72 25.49
CA ALA A 681 13.04 11.74 25.43
C ALA A 681 12.36 11.52 26.79
N VAL A 682 13.15 11.41 27.86
CA VAL A 682 12.62 11.28 29.24
C VAL A 682 11.82 12.51 29.63
N ALA A 683 12.31 13.71 29.30
CA ALA A 683 11.60 14.96 29.57
C ALA A 683 10.26 15.02 28.80
N ASP A 684 10.23 14.64 27.51
CA ASP A 684 9.00 14.59 26.69
C ASP A 684 8.00 13.59 27.26
N LEU A 685 8.43 12.35 27.55
CA LEU A 685 7.57 11.31 28.10
C LEU A 685 7.03 11.71 29.46
N THR A 686 7.86 12.31 30.33
CA THR A 686 7.44 12.80 31.64
C THR A 686 6.42 13.92 31.52
N ALA A 687 6.64 14.87 30.60
CA ALA A 687 5.71 15.99 30.41
C ALA A 687 4.33 15.52 29.89
N ARG A 688 4.31 14.47 29.05
CA ARG A 688 3.11 13.98 28.41
C ARG A 688 2.35 12.94 29.24
N TYR A 689 3.07 12.07 29.94
CA TYR A 689 2.48 10.88 30.59
C TYR A 689 2.78 10.79 32.08
N GLY A 690 3.54 11.77 32.64
CA GLY A 690 3.94 11.76 34.05
C GLY A 690 5.25 11.01 34.30
N ALA A 691 5.75 11.10 35.54
CA ALA A 691 7.03 10.53 35.96
C ALA A 691 7.02 9.00 36.16
N ASP A 692 5.85 8.38 36.16
CA ASP A 692 5.71 6.92 36.26
C ASP A 692 6.07 6.25 34.93
N MET A 693 7.26 5.65 34.89
CA MET A 693 7.77 4.98 33.68
C MET A 693 6.87 3.84 33.19
N SER A 694 6.03 3.25 34.04
CA SER A 694 5.09 2.19 33.61
C SER A 694 4.08 2.70 32.57
N LEU A 695 3.82 4.00 32.52
CA LEU A 695 2.96 4.67 31.55
C LEU A 695 3.67 4.96 30.21
N TRP A 696 4.97 4.69 30.09
CA TRP A 696 5.76 4.94 28.88
C TRP A 696 5.81 3.71 27.95
N ALA A 697 4.98 2.68 28.21
CA ALA A 697 4.87 1.53 27.32
C ALA A 697 4.51 1.97 25.88
N TRP A 698 5.14 1.34 24.88
CA TRP A 698 4.99 1.76 23.46
C TRP A 698 3.54 1.88 23.04
N GLY A 699 2.72 0.86 23.28
CA GLY A 699 1.28 0.88 22.94
C GLY A 699 0.42 1.83 23.76
N HIS A 700 0.96 2.51 24.78
CA HIS A 700 0.25 3.56 25.49
C HIS A 700 0.06 4.81 24.59
N TYR A 701 1.02 5.05 23.70
CA TYR A 701 0.98 6.20 22.81
C TYR A 701 1.21 5.87 21.32
N HIS A 702 1.44 4.60 20.99
CA HIS A 702 1.43 4.10 19.61
C HIS A 702 0.20 3.21 19.36
N GLY A 703 -0.61 3.59 18.42
CA GLY A 703 -1.86 2.87 18.16
C GLY A 703 -2.40 3.12 16.77
N VAL A 704 -3.50 2.45 16.46
CA VAL A 704 -4.18 2.53 15.18
C VAL A 704 -5.65 2.87 15.35
N THR A 705 -6.13 3.78 14.51
CA THR A 705 -7.55 3.98 14.21
C THR A 705 -7.74 3.94 12.71
N LEU A 706 -8.56 3.00 12.25
CA LEU A 706 -8.90 2.91 10.83
C LEU A 706 -9.97 3.95 10.54
N GLN A 707 -9.52 5.08 10.00
CA GLN A 707 -10.40 6.20 9.67
C GLN A 707 -11.14 5.93 8.35
N HIS A 708 -12.39 6.36 8.31
CA HIS A 708 -13.18 6.40 7.08
C HIS A 708 -13.01 7.77 6.40
N PRO A 709 -13.02 7.89 5.04
CA PRO A 709 -12.91 9.19 4.38
C PRO A 709 -13.97 10.23 4.81
N MET A 710 -15.13 9.77 5.29
CA MET A 710 -16.21 10.63 5.80
C MET A 710 -16.01 11.06 7.26
N SER A 711 -15.04 10.53 8.00
CA SER A 711 -14.89 10.77 9.45
C SER A 711 -14.79 12.23 9.83
N ALA A 712 -14.13 13.05 9.02
CA ALA A 712 -13.98 14.49 9.26
C ALA A 712 -15.30 15.28 9.27
N VAL A 713 -16.40 14.72 8.76
CA VAL A 713 -17.70 15.40 8.58
C VAL A 713 -18.83 14.74 9.40
N LEU A 714 -18.51 13.67 10.11
CA LEU A 714 -19.45 12.93 10.95
C LEU A 714 -19.35 13.39 12.42
N ASN A 715 -20.45 13.32 13.14
CA ASN A 715 -20.42 13.49 14.59
C ASN A 715 -19.88 12.22 15.29
N ALA A 716 -19.67 12.28 16.61
CA ALA A 716 -19.09 11.17 17.39
C ALA A 716 -19.91 9.87 17.30
N GLU A 717 -21.25 9.95 17.32
CA GLU A 717 -22.14 8.80 17.23
C GLU A 717 -22.06 8.16 15.84
N GLN A 718 -22.06 8.96 14.80
CA GLN A 718 -21.89 8.49 13.42
C GLN A 718 -20.50 7.88 13.26
N ASN A 719 -19.43 8.55 13.72
CA ASN A 719 -18.06 8.04 13.63
C ASN A 719 -17.88 6.68 14.30
N ALA A 720 -18.55 6.41 15.42
CA ALA A 720 -18.51 5.12 16.08
C ALA A 720 -18.98 3.95 15.18
N ARG A 721 -19.73 4.22 14.11
CA ARG A 721 -20.13 3.24 13.09
C ARG A 721 -19.12 3.10 11.96
N PHE A 722 -18.41 4.17 11.62
CA PHE A 722 -17.51 4.23 10.46
C PHE A 722 -16.06 3.94 10.82
N GLU A 723 -15.56 4.47 11.92
CA GLU A 723 -14.19 4.24 12.38
C GLU A 723 -14.05 2.92 13.14
N VAL A 724 -12.86 2.33 13.07
CA VAL A 724 -12.51 1.09 13.77
C VAL A 724 -11.25 1.32 14.60
N GLY A 725 -11.33 1.08 15.88
CA GLY A 725 -10.29 1.37 16.88
C GLY A 725 -10.78 2.41 17.90
N PRO A 726 -9.89 3.07 18.66
CA PRO A 726 -8.44 2.91 18.68
C PRO A 726 -7.96 1.57 19.26
N TRP A 727 -6.76 1.12 18.86
CA TRP A 727 -6.14 -0.08 19.40
C TRP A 727 -4.60 0.11 19.51
N PRO A 728 -3.97 -0.29 20.65
CA PRO A 728 -2.53 -0.20 20.80
C PRO A 728 -1.79 -1.16 19.87
N ARG A 729 -0.68 -0.72 19.30
CA ARG A 729 0.15 -1.50 18.37
C ARG A 729 1.59 -1.60 18.86
N GLY A 730 2.27 -2.66 18.45
CA GLY A 730 3.72 -2.81 18.50
C GLY A 730 4.37 -2.52 17.15
N GLY A 731 5.69 -2.65 17.08
CA GLY A 731 6.46 -2.44 15.86
C GLY A 731 6.71 -0.97 15.52
N ASP A 732 7.43 -0.77 14.42
CA ASP A 732 7.70 0.52 13.77
C ASP A 732 7.82 0.34 12.23
N GLY A 733 8.39 1.29 11.50
CA GLY A 733 8.64 1.17 10.06
C GLY A 733 9.78 0.22 9.69
N ASN A 734 10.65 -0.15 10.63
CA ASN A 734 11.85 -0.97 10.42
C ASN A 734 11.67 -2.44 10.87
N THR A 735 10.56 -2.76 11.54
CA THR A 735 10.23 -4.13 11.94
C THR A 735 9.50 -4.87 10.82
N VAL A 736 9.60 -6.21 10.77
CA VAL A 736 8.90 -7.02 9.74
C VAL A 736 7.39 -6.81 9.87
N GLY A 737 6.84 -6.89 11.10
CA GLY A 737 5.48 -6.47 11.40
C GLY A 737 5.36 -4.95 11.39
N ALA A 738 5.52 -4.34 10.20
CA ALA A 738 5.60 -2.89 10.07
C ALA A 738 4.30 -2.18 10.42
N THR A 739 4.42 -1.13 11.23
CA THR A 739 3.30 -0.30 11.69
C THR A 739 3.49 1.19 11.37
N GLY A 740 4.45 1.49 10.47
CA GLY A 740 4.79 2.85 10.09
C GLY A 740 5.60 3.59 11.16
N SER A 741 5.96 4.83 10.86
CA SER A 741 6.71 5.70 11.74
C SER A 741 5.78 6.56 12.59
N GLY A 742 6.15 6.80 13.87
CA GLY A 742 5.43 7.71 14.75
C GLY A 742 4.36 7.05 15.61
N GLU A 743 3.56 7.89 16.28
CA GLU A 743 2.64 7.47 17.35
C GLU A 743 1.30 6.91 16.82
N THR A 744 0.94 7.28 15.61
CA THR A 744 -0.28 6.78 14.97
C THR A 744 0.09 5.91 13.78
N GLN A 745 -0.28 4.65 13.83
CA GLN A 745 -0.15 3.78 12.67
C GLN A 745 -1.12 4.22 11.58
N ARG A 746 -0.59 4.72 10.47
CA ARG A 746 -1.35 5.15 9.30
C ARG A 746 -1.15 4.20 8.11
N SER A 747 -0.08 3.44 8.13
CA SER A 747 0.29 2.45 7.11
C SER A 747 0.69 1.12 7.76
N GLY A 748 0.80 0.08 6.95
CA GLY A 748 1.22 -1.25 7.38
C GLY A 748 0.45 -2.37 6.69
N ALA A 749 0.62 -3.59 7.18
CA ALA A 749 0.03 -4.80 6.63
C ALA A 749 -1.46 -4.92 7.00
N SER A 750 -2.35 -4.20 6.29
CA SER A 750 -3.81 -4.41 6.45
C SER A 750 -4.28 -5.74 5.84
N PHE A 751 -3.56 -6.23 4.83
CA PHE A 751 -3.75 -7.52 4.18
C PHE A 751 -2.52 -8.39 4.41
N ARG A 752 -2.71 -9.66 4.76
CA ARG A 752 -1.65 -10.68 4.85
C ARG A 752 -2.15 -11.96 4.23
N MET A 753 -1.27 -12.69 3.56
CA MET A 753 -1.56 -14.03 3.05
C MET A 753 -0.34 -14.91 3.19
N ILE A 754 -0.55 -16.13 3.69
CA ILE A 754 0.45 -17.19 3.74
C ILE A 754 -0.15 -18.42 3.10
N VAL A 755 0.54 -18.96 2.10
CA VAL A 755 0.08 -20.10 1.31
C VAL A 755 1.03 -21.26 1.48
N GLU A 756 0.47 -22.45 1.72
CA GLU A 756 1.19 -23.73 1.64
C GLU A 756 0.86 -24.42 0.32
N ALA A 757 1.82 -24.43 -0.60
CA ALA A 757 1.59 -24.93 -1.95
C ALA A 757 1.27 -26.43 -1.97
N GLY A 758 0.07 -26.78 -2.46
CA GLY A 758 -0.44 -28.15 -2.51
C GLY A 758 -1.21 -28.60 -1.25
N ASP A 759 -1.27 -27.75 -0.20
CA ASP A 759 -2.23 -27.89 0.91
C ASP A 759 -3.00 -26.58 1.04
N TRP A 760 -3.75 -26.28 0.00
CA TRP A 760 -4.35 -24.97 -0.21
C TRP A 760 -5.27 -24.54 0.92
N ASP A 761 -6.03 -25.48 1.50
CA ASP A 761 -6.95 -25.23 2.62
C ASP A 761 -6.25 -24.98 3.97
N ALA A 762 -4.94 -25.23 4.06
CA ALA A 762 -4.11 -24.85 5.20
C ALA A 762 -3.69 -23.36 5.15
N SER A 763 -3.83 -22.72 4.00
CA SER A 763 -3.48 -21.33 3.79
C SER A 763 -4.27 -20.38 4.71
N VAL A 764 -3.64 -19.27 5.11
CA VAL A 764 -4.21 -18.31 6.05
C VAL A 764 -4.07 -16.89 5.55
N GLY A 765 -4.96 -16.00 5.99
CA GLY A 765 -4.96 -14.60 5.60
C GLY A 765 -5.52 -13.66 6.65
N THR A 766 -5.39 -12.37 6.38
CA THR A 766 -6.09 -11.29 7.09
C THR A 766 -6.43 -10.15 6.12
N ASN A 767 -7.52 -9.42 6.39
CA ASN A 767 -7.91 -8.23 5.61
C ASN A 767 -8.69 -7.26 6.51
N THR A 768 -7.98 -6.35 7.20
CA THR A 768 -8.63 -5.42 8.13
C THR A 768 -9.20 -4.19 7.41
N PRO A 769 -10.36 -3.65 7.84
CA PRO A 769 -11.19 -4.11 8.95
C PRO A 769 -12.14 -5.24 8.59
N GLY A 770 -12.48 -5.45 7.32
CA GLY A 770 -13.39 -6.46 6.83
C GLY A 770 -13.58 -6.43 5.32
N GLN A 771 -14.37 -7.37 4.81
CA GLN A 771 -14.62 -7.52 3.37
C GLN A 771 -15.64 -6.51 2.82
N SER A 772 -16.61 -6.09 3.63
CA SER A 772 -17.63 -5.13 3.22
C SER A 772 -17.21 -3.68 3.46
N GLY A 773 -17.62 -2.77 2.57
CA GLY A 773 -17.56 -1.32 2.78
C GLY A 773 -18.85 -0.74 3.35
N ASP A 774 -19.91 -1.53 3.49
CA ASP A 774 -21.17 -1.11 4.08
C ASP A 774 -21.10 -1.21 5.61
N VAL A 775 -21.20 -0.09 6.28
CA VAL A 775 -21.16 0.01 7.77
C VAL A 775 -22.28 -0.76 8.47
N THR A 776 -23.33 -1.17 7.77
CA THR A 776 -24.42 -2.00 8.29
C THR A 776 -24.17 -3.50 8.13
N SER A 777 -23.17 -3.87 7.35
CA SER A 777 -22.78 -5.27 7.13
C SER A 777 -22.06 -5.85 8.34
N PRO A 778 -22.32 -7.12 8.73
CA PRO A 778 -21.52 -7.81 9.73
C PRO A 778 -20.04 -7.90 9.33
N HIS A 779 -19.73 -7.91 8.03
CA HIS A 779 -18.38 -7.99 7.49
C HIS A 779 -17.69 -6.63 7.27
N TYR A 780 -18.20 -5.56 7.87
CA TYR A 780 -17.54 -4.26 7.80
C TYR A 780 -16.27 -4.20 8.66
N ARG A 781 -16.30 -4.81 9.87
CA ARG A 781 -15.22 -4.73 10.86
C ARG A 781 -14.88 -6.04 11.58
N ASP A 782 -15.46 -7.14 11.19
CA ASP A 782 -15.31 -8.45 11.85
C ASP A 782 -13.88 -9.00 11.81
N LEU A 783 -13.12 -8.70 10.76
CA LEU A 783 -11.74 -9.16 10.59
C LEU A 783 -10.73 -8.32 11.39
N PHE A 784 -11.12 -7.14 11.88
CA PHE A 784 -10.29 -6.32 12.76
C PHE A 784 -9.93 -7.07 14.05
N GLU A 785 -10.86 -7.83 14.62
CA GLU A 785 -10.65 -8.60 15.85
C GLU A 785 -9.55 -9.67 15.73
N LEU A 786 -9.32 -10.21 14.55
CA LEU A 786 -8.21 -11.10 14.30
C LEU A 786 -6.93 -10.32 14.07
N TRP A 787 -6.99 -9.31 13.20
CA TRP A 787 -5.83 -8.53 12.77
C TRP A 787 -5.16 -7.77 13.93
N LYS A 788 -5.93 -7.16 14.83
CA LYS A 788 -5.41 -6.38 15.96
C LYS A 788 -4.55 -7.19 16.94
N ASP A 789 -4.78 -8.51 17.00
CA ASP A 789 -4.07 -9.48 17.84
C ASP A 789 -3.13 -10.37 17.02
N ASP A 790 -2.76 -9.93 15.81
CA ASP A 790 -1.85 -10.62 14.88
C ASP A 790 -2.27 -12.07 14.57
N ARG A 791 -3.59 -12.32 14.54
CA ARG A 791 -4.21 -13.60 14.20
C ARG A 791 -4.72 -13.60 12.77
N TYR A 792 -4.93 -14.80 12.23
CA TYR A 792 -5.31 -15.05 10.85
C TYR A 792 -6.61 -15.86 10.78
N PHE A 793 -7.33 -15.72 9.68
CA PHE A 793 -8.40 -16.64 9.31
C PHE A 793 -7.90 -17.65 8.26
N PRO A 794 -8.48 -18.90 8.20
CA PRO A 794 -8.13 -19.85 7.16
C PRO A 794 -8.73 -19.44 5.81
N VAL A 795 -7.91 -19.48 4.77
CA VAL A 795 -8.33 -19.23 3.38
C VAL A 795 -8.74 -20.57 2.76
N LYS A 796 -10.04 -20.80 2.58
CA LYS A 796 -10.57 -22.08 2.06
C LYS A 796 -10.70 -22.05 0.55
N PHE A 797 -10.23 -23.11 -0.10
CA PHE A 797 -10.11 -23.22 -1.55
C PHE A 797 -10.89 -24.39 -2.15
N THR A 798 -10.76 -25.60 -1.58
CA THR A 798 -11.49 -26.75 -2.10
C THR A 798 -12.99 -26.60 -1.87
N ARG A 799 -13.79 -27.07 -2.82
CA ARG A 799 -15.25 -26.94 -2.73
C ARG A 799 -15.82 -27.42 -1.39
N SER A 800 -15.38 -28.56 -0.89
CA SER A 800 -15.86 -29.13 0.36
C SER A 800 -15.46 -28.28 1.57
N ALA A 801 -14.24 -27.71 1.59
CA ALA A 801 -13.80 -26.83 2.66
C ALA A 801 -14.56 -25.51 2.67
N VAL A 802 -14.83 -24.96 1.50
CA VAL A 802 -15.65 -23.74 1.32
C VAL A 802 -17.07 -23.98 1.83
N GLU A 803 -17.73 -25.09 1.42
CA GLU A 803 -19.07 -25.42 1.89
C GLU A 803 -19.15 -25.58 3.42
N GLY A 804 -18.08 -26.11 4.04
CA GLY A 804 -17.96 -26.28 5.48
C GLY A 804 -17.89 -24.96 6.28
N VAL A 805 -17.61 -23.82 5.62
CA VAL A 805 -17.50 -22.51 6.24
C VAL A 805 -18.49 -21.48 5.66
N THR A 806 -19.33 -21.87 4.71
CA THR A 806 -20.31 -21.01 4.06
C THR A 806 -21.41 -20.58 5.05
N GLU A 807 -21.66 -19.28 5.14
CA GLU A 807 -22.76 -18.69 5.89
C GLU A 807 -23.93 -18.25 5.02
N ALA A 808 -23.66 -17.87 3.76
CA ALA A 808 -24.70 -17.49 2.80
C ALA A 808 -24.43 -18.06 1.41
N ARG A 809 -25.52 -18.42 0.72
CA ARG A 809 -25.51 -18.93 -0.66
C ARG A 809 -26.42 -18.05 -1.52
N ASN A 810 -25.86 -17.36 -2.50
CA ASN A 810 -26.62 -16.60 -3.47
C ASN A 810 -26.52 -17.29 -4.83
N VAL A 811 -27.64 -17.35 -5.55
CA VAL A 811 -27.68 -17.81 -6.94
C VAL A 811 -28.05 -16.63 -7.81
N LEU A 812 -27.10 -16.19 -8.62
CA LEU A 812 -27.32 -15.14 -9.63
C LEU A 812 -27.87 -15.83 -10.89
N VAL A 813 -29.02 -15.44 -11.38
CA VAL A 813 -29.67 -16.06 -12.53
C VAL A 813 -29.92 -15.03 -13.61
N PRO A 814 -29.86 -15.43 -14.90
CA PRO A 814 -30.24 -14.54 -15.98
C PRO A 814 -31.68 -14.04 -15.82
N THR A 815 -31.89 -12.75 -16.05
CA THR A 815 -33.28 -12.24 -16.15
C THR A 815 -33.97 -12.90 -17.33
N PRO A 816 -35.19 -13.46 -17.16
CA PRO A 816 -35.95 -14.01 -18.30
C PRO A 816 -36.09 -12.95 -19.40
N ARG A 817 -35.78 -13.33 -20.63
CA ARG A 817 -36.08 -12.45 -21.77
C ARG A 817 -37.60 -12.26 -21.83
N ALA A 818 -38.03 -11.00 -21.90
CA ALA A 818 -39.43 -10.73 -22.21
C ALA A 818 -39.80 -11.44 -23.55
N PRO A 819 -40.93 -12.12 -23.61
CA PRO A 819 -41.34 -12.88 -24.77
C PRO A 819 -41.46 -12.02 -26.03
#